data_1cf75ebccd0f8fa759ba581c3a49525b
#
_entry.id   1cf75ebccd0f8fa759ba581c3a49525b
#
_cell.length_a   1.000
_cell.length_b   1.000
_cell.length_c   1.000
_cell.angle_alpha   90.00
_cell.angle_beta   90.00
_cell.angle_gamma   90.00
#
_symmetry.space_group_name_H-M   'P 1'
#
loop_
_entity.id
_entity.type
_entity.pdbx_description
1 polymer ?
#
loop_
_entity_poly.entity_id
_entity_poly.type
_entity_poly.pdbx_seq_one_letter_code
_entity_poly.pdbx_strand_id
1 'polypeptide(L)'
;MNLSEKLVSACGKPIENCTNRELYEALLTMVQQEACARTAETGKKKVYYISAEFLIGKLLSNNLINLGWYDEIREILAAAGKDIGQIEEVEPEPSLGNGGLGRLAACFLDSMASLGLNGDGIGLNYHLGLFRQEFEEELQKAVPNPWIEEKTWLLKRETTYPVSFGGFTVQSRLYDIAVTGYKNRTNMLHLFDLDTVDEGLVKDGIDFDKENIAKNLTLFLYPDDSDEEGRKLRIYQQYFMVSSGAQYILDECERKGSTLHDLPDYAVIQINDTHPSMVIPELIRLLTGRGIAFDEAVEIVKKTCAYTNHTILAEALEKWPISYLKEVVPQLVPIIEILDDRIRRKYQDEAVAIIDKNDVVHMAHMDIHYGFSVNGVAYLHTEILKNSELNAFYQLYPEKFNNKTNGITFRRWLLHCNHPLADLITDRIGNEYKKDAALLELMTACSDEETLKQLLEIKHQNKLALKAYLKETQNVDIDENSIYDIQIKRLHEYKRQQMNALYVIHKYLEIKRGKKPARPITVIFGAKAAPAYVIAKDIIHLILCLQKLVNEDPKVSPWLKVVMIENYNVTKAEKLIPACDISEQISLASKEASGTGNMKFMLNGAVTLGTMDGANVEIAELVGKDNIYIFGESSETVIDHYAKADYVSREYYEKDADIKEAVDFIIGKEMMKIGHKENLERLYKELLNKDWFMTLLDYRSYAEAREKAYADYEDRMSWAKKMLVNISKAGFFSSDRTIAEYNRDIWKLGK
;
A
#
# COMPACT_ATOMS: atom_id res chain seq x y z
N MET A 1 22.85 32.18 6.78
CA MET A 1 23.07 31.53 5.46
C MET A 1 21.74 31.26 4.82
N ASN A 2 21.47 31.78 3.62
CA ASN A 2 20.25 31.44 2.87
C ASN A 2 20.39 30.04 2.24
N LEU A 3 19.32 29.49 1.64
CA LEU A 3 19.35 28.13 1.08
C LEU A 3 20.36 27.97 -0.05
N SER A 4 20.54 28.99 -0.89
CA SER A 4 21.52 28.97 -1.97
C SER A 4 22.96 28.87 -1.44
N GLU A 5 23.32 29.69 -0.44
CA GLU A 5 24.64 29.65 0.22
C GLU A 5 24.91 28.31 0.92
N LYS A 6 23.85 27.74 1.57
CA LYS A 6 23.92 26.41 2.20
C LYS A 6 24.21 25.34 1.16
N LEU A 7 23.52 25.37 0.02
CA LEU A 7 23.69 24.38 -1.05
C LEU A 7 25.08 24.45 -1.68
N VAL A 8 25.55 25.66 -2.01
CA VAL A 8 26.95 25.88 -2.53
C VAL A 8 27.96 25.35 -1.51
N SER A 9 27.78 25.65 -0.22
CA SER A 9 28.68 25.16 0.82
C SER A 9 28.65 23.63 0.94
N ALA A 10 27.49 23.00 0.82
CA ALA A 10 27.34 21.55 0.88
C ALA A 10 27.96 20.86 -0.35
N CYS A 11 27.90 21.50 -1.53
CA CYS A 11 28.54 21.00 -2.77
C CYS A 11 30.05 21.26 -2.81
N GLY A 12 30.53 22.24 -2.09
CA GLY A 12 31.94 22.71 -2.15
C GLY A 12 32.35 23.39 -3.46
N LYS A 13 31.36 23.66 -4.33
CA LYS A 13 31.56 24.33 -5.64
C LYS A 13 30.26 24.97 -6.13
N PRO A 14 30.29 25.85 -7.16
CA PRO A 14 29.10 26.45 -7.74
C PRO A 14 28.09 25.40 -8.26
N ILE A 15 26.80 25.65 -8.11
CA ILE A 15 25.69 24.71 -8.42
C ILE A 15 25.72 24.29 -9.90
N GLU A 16 25.99 25.23 -10.81
CA GLU A 16 26.08 24.99 -12.25
C GLU A 16 27.15 23.96 -12.63
N ASN A 17 28.20 23.82 -11.81
CA ASN A 17 29.30 22.88 -12.02
C ASN A 17 29.08 21.51 -11.33
N CYS A 18 27.97 21.34 -10.62
CA CYS A 18 27.62 20.08 -9.95
C CYS A 18 26.91 19.13 -10.90
N THR A 19 27.15 17.84 -10.72
CA THR A 19 26.31 16.76 -11.31
C THR A 19 24.99 16.62 -10.54
N ASN A 20 23.99 16.00 -11.14
CA ASN A 20 22.73 15.71 -10.44
C ASN A 20 22.96 14.85 -9.19
N ARG A 21 23.93 13.93 -9.23
CA ARG A 21 24.32 13.11 -8.08
C ARG A 21 24.87 13.93 -6.92
N GLU A 22 25.80 14.82 -7.19
CA GLU A 22 26.39 15.70 -6.18
C GLU A 22 25.33 16.62 -5.56
N LEU A 23 24.41 17.14 -6.38
CA LEU A 23 23.30 17.98 -5.91
C LEU A 23 22.33 17.18 -5.02
N TYR A 24 22.00 15.96 -5.41
CA TYR A 24 21.18 15.07 -4.59
C TYR A 24 21.82 14.80 -3.22
N GLU A 25 23.09 14.42 -3.19
CA GLU A 25 23.81 14.12 -1.95
C GLU A 25 23.97 15.36 -1.03
N ALA A 26 24.17 16.54 -1.60
CA ALA A 26 24.21 17.79 -0.86
C ALA A 26 22.84 18.13 -0.26
N LEU A 27 21.77 18.02 -1.06
CA LEU A 27 20.40 18.26 -0.59
C LEU A 27 19.97 17.25 0.47
N LEU A 28 20.28 15.96 0.29
CA LEU A 28 20.04 14.92 1.28
C LEU A 28 20.66 15.30 2.62
N THR A 29 21.93 15.70 2.61
CA THR A 29 22.66 16.09 3.82
C THR A 29 22.03 17.31 4.50
N MET A 30 21.69 18.34 3.74
CA MET A 30 21.04 19.56 4.25
C MET A 30 19.66 19.25 4.88
N VAL A 31 18.85 18.47 4.17
CA VAL A 31 17.51 18.07 4.61
C VAL A 31 17.60 17.23 5.88
N GLN A 32 18.50 16.25 5.92
CA GLN A 32 18.68 15.36 7.06
C GLN A 32 19.10 16.13 8.33
N GLN A 33 20.01 17.10 8.20
CA GLN A 33 20.44 17.97 9.28
C GLN A 33 19.28 18.83 9.81
N GLU A 34 18.52 19.45 8.93
CA GLU A 34 17.36 20.28 9.31
C GLU A 34 16.26 19.45 9.94
N ALA A 35 15.95 18.28 9.37
CA ALA A 35 14.95 17.37 9.90
C ALA A 35 15.29 16.93 11.33
N CYS A 36 16.55 16.53 11.56
CA CYS A 36 17.01 16.17 12.89
C CYS A 36 16.96 17.32 13.90
N ALA A 37 17.21 18.56 13.45
CA ALA A 37 17.10 19.74 14.30
C ALA A 37 15.66 20.08 14.71
N ARG A 38 14.66 19.61 13.95
CA ARG A 38 13.22 19.78 14.24
C ARG A 38 12.61 18.66 15.08
N THR A 39 13.40 17.67 15.49
CA THR A 39 12.95 16.66 16.44
C THR A 39 12.62 17.33 17.77
N ALA A 40 11.42 17.11 18.28
CA ALA A 40 10.99 17.65 19.55
C ALA A 40 10.36 16.54 20.40
N GLU A 41 10.88 16.31 21.57
CA GLU A 41 10.22 15.50 22.59
C GLU A 41 9.11 16.35 23.22
N THR A 42 7.87 16.15 22.79
CA THR A 42 6.71 16.84 23.34
C THR A 42 5.70 15.83 23.86
N GLY A 43 5.25 16.05 25.10
CA GLY A 43 4.25 15.20 25.73
C GLY A 43 4.83 13.93 26.37
N LYS A 44 4.10 13.41 27.34
CA LYS A 44 4.43 12.19 28.09
C LYS A 44 4.20 10.95 27.22
N LYS A 45 3.04 10.90 26.53
CA LYS A 45 2.56 9.74 25.78
C LYS A 45 2.97 9.79 24.32
N LYS A 46 3.39 8.65 23.79
CA LYS A 46 3.78 8.46 22.38
C LYS A 46 3.04 7.25 21.78
N VAL A 47 2.65 7.36 20.51
CA VAL A 47 2.22 6.22 19.74
C VAL A 47 3.39 5.60 18.98
N TYR A 48 3.49 4.28 19.03
CA TYR A 48 4.41 3.46 18.24
C TYR A 48 3.60 2.66 17.25
N TYR A 49 3.77 2.99 15.98
CA TYR A 49 3.07 2.35 14.86
C TYR A 49 3.95 1.22 14.31
N ILE A 50 3.62 -0.04 14.68
CA ILE A 50 4.42 -1.20 14.28
C ILE A 50 3.83 -1.81 13.01
N SER A 51 4.64 -1.88 11.95
CA SER A 51 4.23 -2.42 10.66
C SER A 51 5.35 -3.24 10.03
N ALA A 52 4.99 -4.36 9.38
CA ALA A 52 5.94 -5.17 8.62
C ALA A 52 6.53 -4.43 7.43
N GLU A 53 5.82 -3.42 6.91
CA GLU A 53 6.24 -2.68 5.73
C GLU A 53 5.95 -1.18 5.85
N PHE A 54 6.84 -0.38 5.26
CA PHE A 54 6.70 1.06 5.09
C PHE A 54 7.11 1.44 3.66
N LEU A 55 6.14 1.60 2.78
CA LEU A 55 6.37 1.97 1.38
C LEU A 55 6.53 3.50 1.28
N ILE A 56 7.67 4.00 1.77
CA ILE A 56 7.92 5.42 1.94
C ILE A 56 8.15 6.19 0.63
N GLY A 57 8.59 5.50 -0.44
CA GLY A 57 8.94 6.15 -1.69
C GLY A 57 10.22 6.99 -1.58
N LYS A 58 10.58 7.73 -2.63
CA LYS A 58 11.68 8.70 -2.60
C LYS A 58 11.36 9.81 -1.60
N LEU A 59 12.36 10.29 -0.89
CA LEU A 59 12.18 11.21 0.24
C LEU A 59 12.56 12.65 -0.04
N LEU A 60 13.45 12.93 -1.01
CA LEU A 60 14.00 14.27 -1.21
C LEU A 60 12.90 15.33 -1.35
N SER A 61 12.06 15.24 -2.37
CA SER A 61 11.03 16.26 -2.62
C SER A 61 9.93 16.28 -1.57
N ASN A 62 9.54 15.11 -1.05
CA ASN A 62 8.57 15.05 0.05
C ASN A 62 9.10 15.84 1.27
N ASN A 63 10.36 15.65 1.62
CA ASN A 63 10.99 16.38 2.72
C ASN A 63 11.14 17.87 2.42
N LEU A 64 11.53 18.24 1.19
CA LEU A 64 11.63 19.65 0.78
C LEU A 64 10.27 20.36 0.89
N ILE A 65 9.18 19.69 0.48
CA ILE A 65 7.82 20.21 0.62
C ILE A 65 7.45 20.39 2.11
N ASN A 66 7.71 19.39 2.93
CA ASN A 66 7.38 19.40 4.36
C ASN A 66 8.19 20.46 5.12
N LEU A 67 9.47 20.66 4.75
CA LEU A 67 10.32 21.71 5.31
C LEU A 67 9.94 23.12 4.81
N GLY A 68 9.15 23.21 3.75
CA GLY A 68 8.80 24.47 3.09
C GLY A 68 9.92 25.04 2.22
N TRP A 69 10.85 24.18 1.76
CA TRP A 69 12.00 24.56 0.95
C TRP A 69 11.87 24.28 -0.54
N TYR A 70 10.85 23.53 -0.95
CA TYR A 70 10.75 22.98 -2.30
C TYR A 70 10.77 24.05 -3.39
N ASP A 71 9.92 25.07 -3.28
CA ASP A 71 9.83 26.11 -4.31
C ASP A 71 11.10 26.93 -4.42
N GLU A 72 11.69 27.34 -3.29
CA GLU A 72 12.96 28.09 -3.26
C GLU A 72 14.12 27.27 -3.84
N ILE A 73 14.24 25.97 -3.47
CA ILE A 73 15.27 25.09 -4.02
C ILE A 73 15.08 24.87 -5.52
N ARG A 74 13.85 24.68 -5.98
CA ARG A 74 13.54 24.55 -7.41
C ARG A 74 13.98 25.79 -8.19
N GLU A 75 13.70 26.99 -7.67
CA GLU A 75 14.11 28.25 -8.29
C GLU A 75 15.63 28.43 -8.30
N ILE A 76 16.32 28.11 -7.21
CA ILE A 76 17.79 28.16 -7.11
C ILE A 76 18.41 27.23 -8.14
N LEU A 77 17.92 26.00 -8.26
CA LEU A 77 18.41 25.00 -9.23
C LEU A 77 18.16 25.45 -10.67
N ALA A 78 16.94 25.93 -10.96
CA ALA A 78 16.58 26.42 -12.29
C ALA A 78 17.44 27.62 -12.73
N ALA A 79 17.76 28.55 -11.83
CA ALA A 79 18.66 29.68 -12.09
C ALA A 79 20.08 29.23 -12.44
N ALA A 80 20.52 28.05 -11.96
CA ALA A 80 21.80 27.41 -12.28
C ALA A 80 21.70 26.42 -13.46
N GLY A 81 20.57 26.39 -14.19
CA GLY A 81 20.35 25.49 -15.33
C GLY A 81 20.17 24.03 -14.94
N LYS A 82 19.71 23.76 -13.72
CA LYS A 82 19.46 22.41 -13.18
C LYS A 82 17.96 22.17 -13.01
N ASP A 83 17.54 20.94 -13.19
CA ASP A 83 16.15 20.50 -13.01
C ASP A 83 16.01 19.59 -11.79
N ILE A 84 15.10 19.95 -10.87
CA ILE A 84 14.88 19.19 -9.63
C ILE A 84 14.36 17.78 -9.92
N GLY A 85 13.55 17.60 -10.95
CA GLY A 85 13.04 16.29 -11.35
C GLY A 85 14.15 15.34 -11.77
N GLN A 86 15.16 15.83 -12.51
CA GLN A 86 16.35 15.04 -12.88
C GLN A 86 17.23 14.71 -11.67
N ILE A 87 17.27 15.57 -10.68
CA ILE A 87 18.01 15.32 -9.43
C ILE A 87 17.28 14.25 -8.61
N GLU A 88 15.96 14.30 -8.55
CA GLU A 88 15.15 13.26 -7.89
C GLU A 88 15.29 11.87 -8.52
N GLU A 89 15.49 11.80 -9.85
CA GLU A 89 15.68 10.50 -10.52
C GLU A 89 16.95 9.77 -10.05
N VAL A 90 17.93 10.48 -9.51
CA VAL A 90 19.17 9.89 -8.97
C VAL A 90 18.93 9.15 -7.64
N GLU A 91 17.89 9.53 -6.89
CA GLU A 91 17.57 8.90 -5.61
C GLU A 91 17.08 7.46 -5.80
N PRO A 92 17.70 6.46 -5.12
CA PRO A 92 17.13 5.12 -5.10
C PRO A 92 15.84 5.09 -4.27
N GLU A 93 14.77 4.50 -4.82
CA GLU A 93 13.54 4.34 -4.05
C GLU A 93 13.74 3.26 -2.97
N PRO A 94 13.49 3.56 -1.69
CA PRO A 94 13.58 2.56 -0.63
C PRO A 94 12.60 1.41 -0.87
N SER A 95 13.08 0.18 -0.79
CA SER A 95 12.30 -1.03 -1.05
C SER A 95 11.79 -1.69 0.24
N LEU A 96 11.14 -0.90 1.10
CA LEU A 96 10.68 -1.28 2.44
C LEU A 96 9.19 -1.64 2.50
N GLY A 97 8.53 -1.78 1.38
CA GLY A 97 7.09 -2.05 1.33
C GLY A 97 6.64 -2.61 -0.02
N ASN A 98 5.40 -3.09 -0.07
CA ASN A 98 4.83 -3.74 -1.24
C ASN A 98 3.65 -2.98 -1.84
N GLY A 99 2.66 -2.62 -1.03
CA GLY A 99 1.38 -2.14 -1.56
C GLY A 99 0.65 -1.22 -0.60
N GLY A 100 -0.69 -1.38 -0.55
CA GLY A 100 -1.58 -0.50 0.20
C GLY A 100 -1.25 -0.39 1.68
N LEU A 101 -0.92 -1.51 2.34
CA LEU A 101 -0.56 -1.55 3.76
C LEU A 101 0.68 -0.69 4.06
N GLY A 102 1.75 -0.88 3.29
CA GLY A 102 3.01 -0.14 3.48
C GLY A 102 2.90 1.33 3.11
N ARG A 103 2.17 1.65 2.04
CA ARG A 103 1.96 3.06 1.66
C ARG A 103 1.07 3.79 2.66
N LEU A 104 0.05 3.12 3.20
CA LEU A 104 -0.77 3.66 4.27
C LEU A 104 0.06 4.00 5.52
N ALA A 105 0.90 3.06 5.95
CA ALA A 105 1.82 3.28 7.08
C ALA A 105 2.69 4.53 6.85
N ALA A 106 3.24 4.70 5.66
CA ALA A 106 4.02 5.89 5.29
C ALA A 106 3.18 7.18 5.31
N CYS A 107 1.95 7.17 4.81
CA CYS A 107 1.03 8.31 4.89
C CYS A 107 0.70 8.67 6.36
N PHE A 108 0.52 7.67 7.20
CA PHE A 108 0.21 7.88 8.62
C PHE A 108 1.40 8.50 9.38
N LEU A 109 2.63 8.07 9.09
CA LEU A 109 3.83 8.71 9.66
C LEU A 109 3.92 10.19 9.25
N ASP A 110 3.72 10.49 7.97
CA ASP A 110 3.69 11.88 7.46
C ASP A 110 2.63 12.72 8.17
N SER A 111 1.42 12.18 8.33
CA SER A 111 0.31 12.87 8.99
C SER A 111 0.53 13.04 10.51
N MET A 112 1.09 12.05 11.20
CA MET A 112 1.43 12.21 12.62
C MET A 112 2.39 13.38 12.83
N ALA A 113 3.45 13.45 12.05
CA ALA A 113 4.43 14.53 12.11
C ALA A 113 3.81 15.88 11.69
N SER A 114 3.00 15.90 10.64
CA SER A 114 2.34 17.12 10.13
C SER A 114 1.32 17.70 11.11
N LEU A 115 0.62 16.86 11.86
CA LEU A 115 -0.31 17.27 12.91
C LEU A 115 0.37 17.59 14.25
N GLY A 116 1.70 17.45 14.32
CA GLY A 116 2.46 17.72 15.54
C GLY A 116 2.31 16.64 16.61
N LEU A 117 1.84 15.44 16.25
CA LEU A 117 1.64 14.35 17.19
C LEU A 117 2.96 13.62 17.49
N ASN A 118 3.10 13.17 18.73
CA ASN A 118 4.24 12.38 19.19
C ASN A 118 4.05 10.92 18.77
N GLY A 119 4.59 10.54 17.61
CA GLY A 119 4.38 9.20 17.06
C GLY A 119 5.47 8.75 16.12
N ASP A 120 6.00 7.56 16.36
CA ASP A 120 7.07 6.94 15.58
C ASP A 120 6.60 5.64 14.92
N GLY A 121 7.23 5.30 13.79
CA GLY A 121 7.08 3.98 13.16
C GLY A 121 8.13 2.99 13.66
N ILE A 122 7.79 1.70 13.66
CA ILE A 122 8.71 0.60 13.94
C ILE A 122 8.55 -0.46 12.86
N GLY A 123 9.68 -0.88 12.26
CA GLY A 123 9.73 -1.89 11.22
C GLY A 123 11.11 -2.51 11.08
N LEU A 124 11.37 -3.15 9.94
CA LEU A 124 12.65 -3.78 9.60
C LEU A 124 13.34 -3.07 8.44
N ASN A 125 14.67 -3.09 8.45
CA ASN A 125 15.49 -2.57 7.36
C ASN A 125 15.81 -3.69 6.36
N TYR A 126 14.95 -3.89 5.36
CA TYR A 126 15.19 -4.89 4.32
C TYR A 126 16.24 -4.38 3.32
N HIS A 127 17.33 -5.13 3.14
CA HIS A 127 18.42 -4.76 2.24
C HIS A 127 18.06 -4.84 0.76
N LEU A 128 17.36 -5.92 0.40
CA LEU A 128 16.96 -6.23 -0.97
C LEU A 128 15.45 -6.08 -1.18
N GLY A 129 14.75 -5.63 -0.15
CA GLY A 129 13.36 -5.18 -0.09
C GLY A 129 12.32 -6.17 -0.54
N LEU A 130 11.20 -5.65 -1.09
CA LEU A 130 10.41 -6.38 -2.03
C LEU A 130 11.20 -6.44 -3.34
N PHE A 131 11.23 -7.60 -3.97
CA PHE A 131 11.97 -7.81 -5.22
C PHE A 131 11.67 -6.76 -6.28
N ARG A 132 12.64 -6.51 -7.17
CA ARG A 132 12.43 -5.78 -8.40
C ARG A 132 11.87 -6.72 -9.47
N GLN A 133 10.84 -6.28 -10.17
CA GLN A 133 10.23 -7.03 -11.26
C GLN A 133 10.89 -6.67 -12.58
N GLU A 134 11.28 -7.70 -13.32
CA GLU A 134 11.69 -7.63 -14.71
C GLU A 134 10.77 -8.52 -15.55
N PHE A 135 10.66 -8.23 -16.84
CA PHE A 135 9.92 -9.06 -17.79
C PHE A 135 10.88 -9.76 -18.74
N GLU A 136 10.76 -11.07 -18.81
CA GLU A 136 11.55 -11.92 -19.68
C GLU A 136 10.64 -13.00 -20.30
N GLU A 137 10.62 -13.12 -21.63
CA GLU A 137 9.76 -14.08 -22.34
C GLU A 137 8.26 -14.00 -21.96
N GLU A 138 7.74 -12.79 -21.84
CA GLU A 138 6.36 -12.50 -21.37
C GLU A 138 6.05 -13.08 -19.97
N LEU A 139 7.06 -13.25 -19.11
CA LEU A 139 6.93 -13.71 -17.72
C LEU A 139 7.50 -12.69 -16.74
N GLN A 140 6.96 -12.68 -15.53
CA GLN A 140 7.55 -11.95 -14.41
C GLN A 140 8.80 -12.68 -13.94
N LYS A 141 9.92 -11.95 -13.87
CA LYS A 141 11.15 -12.35 -13.21
C LYS A 141 11.37 -11.49 -11.96
N ALA A 142 11.62 -12.13 -10.84
CA ALA A 142 11.93 -11.45 -9.60
C ALA A 142 13.45 -11.42 -9.39
N VAL A 143 13.98 -10.23 -9.12
CA VAL A 143 15.40 -10.02 -8.83
C VAL A 143 15.58 -9.15 -7.57
N PRO A 144 16.77 -9.15 -6.93
CA PRO A 144 17.03 -8.29 -5.78
C PRO A 144 16.80 -6.81 -6.09
N ASN A 145 16.36 -6.06 -5.08
CA ASN A 145 16.08 -4.63 -5.20
C ASN A 145 16.88 -3.81 -4.17
N PRO A 146 18.22 -3.76 -4.29
CA PRO A 146 19.07 -3.01 -3.38
C PRO A 146 18.80 -1.51 -3.51
N TRP A 147 18.80 -0.80 -2.38
CA TRP A 147 18.50 0.64 -2.33
C TRP A 147 19.40 1.41 -1.38
N ILE A 148 20.17 0.71 -0.53
CA ILE A 148 21.06 1.33 0.46
C ILE A 148 22.37 1.67 -0.20
N GLU A 149 22.72 2.95 -0.19
CA GLU A 149 23.96 3.50 -0.75
C GLU A 149 24.83 4.10 0.35
N GLU A 150 26.06 4.52 0.03
CA GLU A 150 26.97 5.18 0.97
C GLU A 150 26.34 6.44 1.57
N LYS A 151 25.75 7.30 0.72
CA LYS A 151 24.91 8.43 1.14
C LYS A 151 23.46 7.98 1.18
N THR A 152 22.89 7.92 2.35
CA THR A 152 21.56 7.33 2.59
C THR A 152 20.75 8.12 3.61
N TRP A 153 19.43 8.00 3.55
CA TRP A 153 18.53 8.55 4.58
C TRP A 153 18.63 7.81 5.93
N LEU A 154 19.22 6.60 5.94
CA LEU A 154 19.39 5.82 7.16
C LEU A 154 20.41 6.44 8.11
N LEU A 155 20.03 6.60 9.35
CA LEU A 155 20.88 7.05 10.46
C LEU A 155 21.20 5.84 11.34
N LYS A 156 22.39 5.27 11.20
CA LYS A 156 22.86 4.17 12.04
C LYS A 156 22.97 4.63 13.51
N ARG A 157 22.42 3.85 14.44
CA ARG A 157 22.49 4.14 15.89
C ARG A 157 23.38 3.13 16.59
N GLU A 158 23.92 3.53 17.73
CA GLU A 158 24.68 2.62 18.61
C GLU A 158 23.77 1.65 19.39
N THR A 159 22.47 1.93 19.44
CA THR A 159 21.47 1.11 20.13
C THR A 159 21.35 -0.27 19.51
N THR A 160 21.52 -1.28 20.34
CA THR A 160 21.36 -2.70 19.95
C THR A 160 20.53 -3.44 20.98
N TYR A 161 19.85 -4.50 20.56
CA TYR A 161 19.07 -5.38 21.41
C TYR A 161 19.35 -6.84 21.10
N PRO A 162 19.52 -7.72 22.11
CA PRO A 162 19.54 -9.14 21.89
C PRO A 162 18.13 -9.65 21.57
N VAL A 163 18.00 -10.48 20.54
CA VAL A 163 16.76 -11.17 20.20
C VAL A 163 17.04 -12.68 20.19
N SER A 164 16.39 -13.40 21.10
CA SER A 164 16.59 -14.83 21.29
C SER A 164 15.52 -15.64 20.58
N PHE A 165 15.95 -16.62 19.81
CA PHE A 165 15.14 -17.65 19.18
C PHE A 165 15.39 -19.02 19.82
N GLY A 166 14.70 -20.05 19.34
CA GLY A 166 14.99 -21.41 19.79
C GLY A 166 16.42 -21.83 19.42
N GLY A 167 17.30 -21.84 20.43
CA GLY A 167 18.67 -22.34 20.30
C GLY A 167 19.75 -21.32 19.92
N PHE A 168 19.41 -20.06 19.61
CA PHE A 168 20.40 -19.01 19.30
C PHE A 168 19.88 -17.62 19.58
N THR A 169 20.79 -16.63 19.61
CA THR A 169 20.48 -15.23 19.81
C THR A 169 21.20 -14.41 18.76
N VAL A 170 20.51 -13.38 18.23
CA VAL A 170 21.07 -12.40 17.30
C VAL A 170 21.10 -11.02 17.93
N GLN A 171 21.95 -10.13 17.40
CA GLN A 171 21.97 -8.71 17.77
C GLN A 171 21.18 -7.90 16.76
N SER A 172 20.17 -7.20 17.24
CA SER A 172 19.38 -6.23 16.50
C SER A 172 20.01 -4.86 16.66
N ARG A 173 20.20 -4.14 15.56
CA ARG A 173 20.70 -2.75 15.55
C ARG A 173 19.64 -1.80 15.03
N LEU A 174 19.54 -0.65 15.66
CA LEU A 174 18.62 0.42 15.27
C LEU A 174 19.20 1.28 14.14
N TYR A 175 18.38 1.52 13.12
CA TYR A 175 18.55 2.54 12.10
C TYR A 175 17.31 3.45 12.08
N ASP A 176 17.50 4.75 12.02
CA ASP A 176 16.41 5.71 11.95
C ASP A 176 16.31 6.37 10.58
N ILE A 177 15.08 6.65 10.15
CA ILE A 177 14.79 7.59 9.07
C ILE A 177 13.96 8.73 9.66
N ALA A 178 14.39 9.97 9.42
CA ALA A 178 13.65 11.15 9.84
C ALA A 178 12.35 11.28 9.02
N VAL A 179 11.23 11.45 9.72
CA VAL A 179 9.90 11.67 9.15
C VAL A 179 9.51 13.13 9.36
N THR A 180 9.67 13.94 8.33
CA THR A 180 9.34 15.36 8.39
C THR A 180 7.83 15.58 8.35
N GLY A 181 7.34 16.51 9.17
CA GLY A 181 5.96 17.00 9.10
C GLY A 181 5.84 18.29 8.31
N TYR A 182 4.70 18.54 7.68
CA TYR A 182 4.45 19.73 6.88
C TYR A 182 4.47 20.99 7.75
N LYS A 183 5.59 21.74 7.65
CA LYS A 183 5.88 22.94 8.45
C LYS A 183 5.70 22.72 9.95
N ASN A 184 6.03 21.51 10.42
CA ASN A 184 5.87 21.07 11.79
C ASN A 184 7.08 20.24 12.24
N ARG A 185 6.90 19.43 13.30
CA ARG A 185 7.95 18.61 13.92
C ARG A 185 8.46 17.49 12.98
N THR A 186 9.58 16.90 13.36
CA THR A 186 10.07 15.64 12.80
C THR A 186 9.88 14.52 13.81
N ASN A 187 9.30 13.41 13.36
CA ASN A 187 9.24 12.13 14.06
C ASN A 187 10.27 11.15 13.45
N MET A 188 10.32 9.90 13.94
CA MET A 188 11.26 8.89 13.45
C MET A 188 10.54 7.64 12.94
N LEU A 189 11.13 7.03 11.94
CA LEU A 189 10.88 5.64 11.56
C LEU A 189 12.08 4.82 12.04
N HIS A 190 11.83 3.96 13.03
CA HIS A 190 12.80 3.06 13.61
C HIS A 190 12.82 1.74 12.84
N LEU A 191 13.93 1.44 12.18
CA LEU A 191 14.14 0.21 11.41
C LEU A 191 15.19 -0.64 12.09
N PHE A 192 14.86 -1.88 12.41
CA PHE A 192 15.81 -2.82 13.01
C PHE A 192 16.45 -3.70 11.96
N ASP A 193 17.71 -4.02 12.16
CA ASP A 193 18.55 -4.77 11.23
C ASP A 193 19.53 -5.67 11.97
N LEU A 194 20.07 -6.65 11.27
CA LEU A 194 21.16 -7.50 11.76
C LEU A 194 22.52 -6.87 11.41
N ASP A 195 23.45 -6.84 12.37
CA ASP A 195 24.86 -6.52 12.07
C ASP A 195 25.55 -7.60 11.21
N THR A 196 24.97 -8.80 11.17
CA THR A 196 25.51 -10.00 10.50
C THR A 196 24.85 -10.31 9.16
N VAL A 197 24.00 -9.43 8.64
CA VAL A 197 23.33 -9.63 7.35
C VAL A 197 24.36 -9.83 6.23
N ASP A 198 24.10 -10.77 5.33
CA ASP A 198 24.99 -11.15 4.24
C ASP A 198 24.22 -11.23 2.92
N GLU A 199 24.28 -10.16 2.13
CA GLU A 199 23.67 -10.10 0.79
C GLU A 199 24.28 -11.14 -0.17
N GLY A 200 25.49 -11.60 0.09
CA GLY A 200 26.18 -12.64 -0.69
C GLY A 200 25.53 -14.02 -0.62
N LEU A 201 24.53 -14.22 0.25
CA LEU A 201 23.71 -15.45 0.27
C LEU A 201 22.80 -15.57 -0.95
N VAL A 202 22.42 -14.44 -1.57
CA VAL A 202 21.58 -14.42 -2.76
C VAL A 202 22.46 -14.60 -3.99
N LYS A 203 22.27 -15.68 -4.74
CA LYS A 203 23.15 -16.04 -5.88
C LYS A 203 22.46 -15.91 -7.23
N ASP A 204 21.17 -16.21 -7.29
CA ASP A 204 20.38 -16.14 -8.51
C ASP A 204 18.93 -15.76 -8.16
N GLY A 205 18.39 -14.78 -8.90
CA GLY A 205 17.05 -14.26 -8.64
C GLY A 205 16.87 -13.82 -7.19
N ILE A 206 15.89 -14.38 -6.51
CA ILE A 206 15.58 -14.09 -5.10
C ILE A 206 15.78 -15.30 -4.18
N ASP A 207 16.42 -16.36 -4.67
CA ASP A 207 16.67 -17.57 -3.92
C ASP A 207 17.90 -17.42 -3.01
N PHE A 208 17.79 -17.93 -1.80
CA PHE A 208 18.87 -17.94 -0.80
C PHE A 208 18.64 -19.06 0.23
N ASP A 209 19.69 -19.35 1.01
CA ASP A 209 19.61 -20.27 2.15
C ASP A 209 18.73 -19.70 3.25
N LYS A 210 17.51 -20.22 3.40
CA LYS A 210 16.51 -19.80 4.39
C LYS A 210 16.80 -20.27 5.82
N GLU A 211 17.71 -21.22 6.01
CA GLU A 211 18.05 -21.73 7.34
C GLU A 211 19.03 -20.84 8.10
N ASN A 212 19.83 -20.05 7.39
CA ASN A 212 20.85 -19.19 7.99
C ASN A 212 20.27 -17.86 8.49
N ILE A 213 19.43 -17.94 9.51
CA ILE A 213 18.65 -16.81 10.05
C ILE A 213 19.55 -15.64 10.48
N ALA A 214 20.69 -15.92 11.10
CA ALA A 214 21.63 -14.89 11.54
C ALA A 214 22.19 -14.01 10.41
N LYS A 215 22.04 -14.44 9.15
CA LYS A 215 22.52 -13.71 7.98
C LYS A 215 21.44 -13.31 7.00
N ASN A 216 20.26 -13.95 7.02
CA ASN A 216 19.24 -13.76 5.99
C ASN A 216 18.02 -12.95 6.44
N LEU A 217 17.84 -12.76 7.76
CA LEU A 217 16.60 -12.27 8.36
C LEU A 217 16.09 -10.95 7.77
N THR A 218 16.98 -10.03 7.44
CA THR A 218 16.67 -8.69 6.91
C THR A 218 17.02 -8.52 5.42
N LEU A 219 17.14 -9.62 4.66
CA LEU A 219 17.38 -9.54 3.22
C LEU A 219 16.12 -9.09 2.47
N PHE A 220 15.04 -9.86 2.53
CA PHE A 220 13.82 -9.61 1.76
C PHE A 220 12.58 -9.40 2.64
N LEU A 221 11.77 -8.43 2.24
CA LEU A 221 10.38 -8.34 2.64
C LEU A 221 9.58 -9.43 1.88
N TYR A 222 8.77 -10.21 2.60
CA TYR A 222 7.97 -11.30 2.06
C TYR A 222 8.78 -12.29 1.22
N PRO A 223 9.75 -12.99 1.83
CA PRO A 223 10.46 -14.07 1.16
C PRO A 223 9.50 -15.16 0.72
N ASP A 224 9.91 -15.97 -0.27
CA ASP A 224 9.12 -17.10 -0.74
C ASP A 224 8.79 -18.05 0.43
N ASP A 225 7.51 -18.24 0.69
CA ASP A 225 6.93 -19.05 1.76
C ASP A 225 6.19 -20.30 1.25
N SER A 226 6.54 -20.73 0.05
CA SER A 226 6.00 -21.95 -0.55
C SER A 226 6.44 -23.22 0.20
N ASP A 227 7.58 -23.17 0.87
CA ASP A 227 8.14 -24.25 1.72
C ASP A 227 8.01 -23.95 3.23
N GLU A 228 8.36 -24.92 4.06
CA GLU A 228 8.29 -24.80 5.52
C GLU A 228 9.30 -23.79 6.06
N GLU A 229 10.51 -23.79 5.53
CA GLU A 229 11.58 -22.87 5.93
C GLU A 229 11.18 -21.41 5.64
N GLY A 230 10.57 -21.15 4.50
CA GLY A 230 10.05 -19.83 4.16
C GLY A 230 8.92 -19.36 5.08
N ARG A 231 8.02 -20.28 5.47
CA ARG A 231 6.96 -19.95 6.45
C ARG A 231 7.54 -19.66 7.83
N LYS A 232 8.52 -20.46 8.29
CA LYS A 232 9.21 -20.18 9.56
C LYS A 232 10.00 -18.87 9.50
N LEU A 233 10.64 -18.56 8.37
CA LEU A 233 11.36 -17.30 8.20
C LEU A 233 10.46 -16.08 8.42
N ARG A 234 9.19 -16.13 8.00
CA ARG A 234 8.22 -15.07 8.31
C ARG A 234 8.02 -14.90 9.82
N ILE A 235 7.95 -16.01 10.58
CA ILE A 235 7.84 -15.93 12.05
C ILE A 235 9.11 -15.34 12.65
N TYR A 236 10.30 -15.73 12.17
CA TYR A 236 11.57 -15.13 12.59
C TYR A 236 11.59 -13.61 12.36
N GLN A 237 11.17 -13.16 11.19
CA GLN A 237 11.12 -11.72 10.86
C GLN A 237 10.14 -10.96 11.78
N GLN A 238 8.94 -11.49 11.97
CA GLN A 238 7.92 -10.86 12.80
C GLN A 238 8.37 -10.76 14.25
N TYR A 239 8.93 -11.84 14.81
CA TYR A 239 9.43 -11.82 16.18
C TYR A 239 10.62 -10.89 16.36
N PHE A 240 11.57 -10.91 15.43
CA PHE A 240 12.71 -9.99 15.45
C PHE A 240 12.24 -8.52 15.49
N MET A 241 11.26 -8.16 14.67
CA MET A 241 10.67 -6.83 14.64
C MET A 241 10.01 -6.46 15.97
N VAL A 242 9.14 -7.31 16.48
CA VAL A 242 8.37 -6.97 17.70
C VAL A 242 9.22 -7.03 18.96
N SER A 243 10.18 -7.94 19.05
CA SER A 243 11.09 -8.01 20.21
C SER A 243 12.02 -6.80 20.26
N SER A 244 12.61 -6.43 19.12
CA SER A 244 13.43 -5.22 19.02
C SER A 244 12.62 -3.97 19.35
N GLY A 245 11.43 -3.85 18.76
CA GLY A 245 10.54 -2.71 19.01
C GLY A 245 10.05 -2.62 20.44
N ALA A 246 9.65 -3.73 21.04
CA ALA A 246 9.18 -3.76 22.43
C ALA A 246 10.29 -3.38 23.40
N GLN A 247 11.51 -3.89 23.23
CA GLN A 247 12.67 -3.51 24.06
C GLN A 247 12.95 -2.01 23.93
N TYR A 248 12.96 -1.49 22.72
CA TYR A 248 13.13 -0.05 22.47
C TYR A 248 12.05 0.80 23.16
N ILE A 249 10.78 0.42 23.04
CA ILE A 249 9.65 1.14 23.64
C ILE A 249 9.79 1.18 25.18
N LEU A 250 10.06 0.04 25.79
CA LEU A 250 10.21 -0.03 27.25
C LEU A 250 11.38 0.83 27.74
N ASP A 251 12.54 0.75 27.08
CA ASP A 251 13.70 1.57 27.42
C ASP A 251 13.44 3.07 27.24
N GLU A 252 12.72 3.46 26.19
CA GLU A 252 12.35 4.87 25.98
C GLU A 252 11.37 5.35 27.05
N CYS A 253 10.38 4.54 27.43
CA CYS A 253 9.43 4.87 28.49
C CYS A 253 10.13 5.00 29.86
N GLU A 254 11.04 4.09 30.20
CA GLU A 254 11.84 4.20 31.46
C GLU A 254 12.71 5.45 31.50
N ARG A 255 13.36 5.79 30.37
CA ARG A 255 14.13 7.05 30.23
C ARG A 255 13.27 8.30 30.47
N LYS A 256 11.97 8.23 30.12
CA LYS A 256 10.99 9.30 30.32
C LYS A 256 10.39 9.29 31.73
N GLY A 257 10.79 8.35 32.59
CA GLY A 257 10.37 8.25 33.98
C GLY A 257 9.21 7.29 34.25
N SER A 258 8.84 6.42 33.29
CA SER A 258 7.89 5.35 33.56
C SER A 258 8.48 4.31 34.49
N THR A 259 7.65 3.81 35.40
CA THR A 259 7.96 2.66 36.25
C THR A 259 7.55 1.34 35.55
N LEU A 260 7.05 1.41 34.37
CA LEU A 260 6.40 0.38 33.56
C LEU A 260 5.05 -0.11 34.11
N HIS A 261 4.75 0.05 35.40
CA HIS A 261 3.40 -0.15 35.95
C HIS A 261 2.39 0.85 35.32
N ASP A 262 2.87 2.01 34.94
CA ASP A 262 2.12 3.09 34.29
C ASP A 262 2.39 3.20 32.79
N LEU A 263 2.86 2.12 32.13
CA LEU A 263 3.18 2.09 30.72
C LEU A 263 2.08 2.66 29.80
N PRO A 264 0.77 2.41 30.04
CA PRO A 264 -0.30 2.98 29.21
C PRO A 264 -0.37 4.51 29.21
N ASP A 265 0.23 5.18 30.20
CA ASP A 265 0.34 6.64 30.24
C ASP A 265 1.49 7.18 29.37
N TYR A 266 2.44 6.33 28.99
CA TYR A 266 3.61 6.68 28.20
C TYR A 266 3.56 6.16 26.77
N ALA A 267 2.87 5.05 26.54
CA ALA A 267 2.85 4.39 25.25
C ALA A 267 1.47 3.92 24.81
N VAL A 268 1.22 4.05 23.50
CA VAL A 268 0.21 3.29 22.77
C VAL A 268 0.95 2.55 21.66
N ILE A 269 0.69 1.27 21.49
CA ILE A 269 1.21 0.45 20.41
C ILE A 269 0.07 0.17 19.44
N GLN A 270 0.18 0.70 18.22
CA GLN A 270 -0.77 0.41 17.14
C GLN A 270 -0.23 -0.76 16.32
N ILE A 271 -0.94 -1.89 16.40
CA ILE A 271 -0.63 -3.13 15.68
C ILE A 271 -1.24 -3.03 14.28
N ASN A 272 -0.39 -2.87 13.26
CA ASN A 272 -0.83 -2.72 11.87
C ASN A 272 -0.94 -4.09 11.20
N ASP A 273 -2.16 -4.60 11.07
CA ASP A 273 -2.49 -5.96 10.69
C ASP A 273 -1.95 -6.99 11.70
N THR A 274 -1.84 -8.25 11.33
CA THR A 274 -1.45 -9.35 12.23
C THR A 274 0.07 -9.60 12.31
N HIS A 275 0.86 -8.98 11.45
CA HIS A 275 2.31 -9.18 11.44
C HIS A 275 2.98 -8.83 12.77
N PRO A 276 2.59 -7.77 13.50
CA PRO A 276 3.15 -7.46 14.81
C PRO A 276 2.45 -8.12 16.00
N SER A 277 1.51 -9.04 15.81
CA SER A 277 0.67 -9.60 16.90
C SER A 277 1.47 -10.21 18.05
N MET A 278 2.66 -10.77 17.77
CA MET A 278 3.52 -11.32 18.82
C MET A 278 4.04 -10.27 19.81
N VAL A 279 3.83 -8.97 19.56
CA VAL A 279 4.14 -7.93 20.54
C VAL A 279 3.38 -8.12 21.86
N ILE A 280 2.19 -8.72 21.81
CA ILE A 280 1.38 -8.97 23.01
C ILE A 280 2.07 -9.94 23.97
N PRO A 281 2.36 -11.20 23.62
CA PRO A 281 3.07 -12.10 24.50
C PRO A 281 4.50 -11.64 24.77
N GLU A 282 5.18 -10.97 23.84
CA GLU A 282 6.54 -10.46 24.06
C GLU A 282 6.61 -9.35 25.10
N LEU A 283 5.66 -8.39 25.09
CA LEU A 283 5.58 -7.38 26.14
C LEU A 283 5.30 -7.99 27.52
N ILE A 284 4.41 -8.98 27.59
CA ILE A 284 4.15 -9.70 28.85
C ILE A 284 5.45 -10.34 29.36
N ARG A 285 6.20 -11.02 28.47
CA ARG A 285 7.49 -11.63 28.80
C ARG A 285 8.50 -10.60 29.31
N LEU A 286 8.65 -9.49 28.60
CA LEU A 286 9.61 -8.44 28.96
C LEU A 286 9.24 -7.72 30.26
N LEU A 287 7.95 -7.44 30.49
CA LEU A 287 7.47 -6.82 31.73
C LEU A 287 7.67 -7.75 32.93
N THR A 288 7.36 -9.04 32.78
CA THR A 288 7.59 -10.03 33.83
C THR A 288 9.08 -10.23 34.14
N GLY A 289 9.92 -10.20 33.10
CA GLY A 289 11.39 -10.21 33.25
C GLY A 289 11.95 -9.00 33.97
N ARG A 290 11.21 -7.89 34.02
CA ARG A 290 11.54 -6.65 34.75
C ARG A 290 10.85 -6.58 36.13
N GLY A 291 10.28 -7.69 36.59
CA GLY A 291 9.75 -7.84 37.94
C GLY A 291 8.27 -7.48 38.12
N ILE A 292 7.52 -7.21 37.05
CA ILE A 292 6.08 -6.99 37.11
C ILE A 292 5.36 -8.34 37.19
N ALA A 293 4.38 -8.48 38.05
CA ALA A 293 3.60 -9.69 38.18
C ALA A 293 2.86 -10.02 36.86
N PHE A 294 2.78 -11.30 36.51
CA PHE A 294 2.20 -11.74 35.25
C PHE A 294 0.79 -11.19 34.99
N ASP A 295 -0.09 -11.25 35.98
CA ASP A 295 -1.46 -10.75 35.85
C ASP A 295 -1.51 -9.24 35.62
N GLU A 296 -0.64 -8.50 36.29
CA GLU A 296 -0.51 -7.07 36.07
C GLU A 296 0.07 -6.76 34.71
N ALA A 297 1.07 -7.51 34.24
CA ALA A 297 1.64 -7.37 32.90
C ALA A 297 0.59 -7.56 31.81
N VAL A 298 -0.29 -8.56 31.95
CA VAL A 298 -1.42 -8.78 31.03
C VAL A 298 -2.35 -7.57 30.99
N GLU A 299 -2.71 -7.01 32.15
CA GLU A 299 -3.60 -5.83 32.21
C GLU A 299 -2.94 -4.55 31.65
N ILE A 300 -1.64 -4.38 31.86
CA ILE A 300 -0.86 -3.30 31.24
C ILE A 300 -0.90 -3.41 29.71
N VAL A 301 -0.61 -4.59 29.16
CA VAL A 301 -0.60 -4.84 27.72
C VAL A 301 -1.98 -4.60 27.11
N LYS A 302 -3.06 -5.05 27.75
CA LYS A 302 -4.44 -4.81 27.30
C LYS A 302 -4.79 -3.32 27.21
N LYS A 303 -4.16 -2.47 27.99
CA LYS A 303 -4.38 -1.00 27.97
C LYS A 303 -3.41 -0.28 27.04
N THR A 304 -2.38 -0.96 26.53
CA THR A 304 -1.31 -0.37 25.72
C THR A 304 -1.49 -0.64 24.24
N CYS A 305 -2.03 -1.83 23.84
CA CYS A 305 -2.11 -2.29 22.46
C CYS A 305 -3.48 -2.03 21.84
N ALA A 306 -3.46 -1.53 20.60
CA ALA A 306 -4.63 -1.36 19.74
C ALA A 306 -4.35 -2.04 18.39
N TYR A 307 -5.37 -2.65 17.79
CA TYR A 307 -5.25 -3.45 16.58
C TYR A 307 -6.05 -2.85 15.43
N THR A 308 -5.41 -2.72 14.28
CA THR A 308 -6.06 -2.39 13.00
C THR A 308 -6.08 -3.63 12.12
N ASN A 309 -7.28 -4.06 11.72
CA ASN A 309 -7.46 -5.13 10.75
C ASN A 309 -7.47 -4.56 9.32
N HIS A 310 -6.67 -5.13 8.42
CA HIS A 310 -6.64 -4.78 7.00
C HIS A 310 -7.14 -5.90 6.08
N THR A 311 -7.62 -7.00 6.65
CA THR A 311 -7.93 -8.23 5.92
C THR A 311 -9.38 -8.61 6.11
N ILE A 312 -10.11 -8.81 5.00
CA ILE A 312 -11.47 -9.37 5.04
C ILE A 312 -11.45 -10.89 4.86
N LEU A 313 -10.57 -11.40 3.97
CA LEU A 313 -10.49 -12.83 3.68
C LEU A 313 -10.13 -13.61 4.94
N ALA A 314 -11.06 -14.43 5.47
CA ALA A 314 -10.84 -15.20 6.69
C ALA A 314 -9.64 -16.15 6.58
N GLU A 315 -9.43 -16.74 5.42
CA GLU A 315 -8.29 -17.60 5.13
C GLU A 315 -6.94 -16.85 5.09
N ALA A 316 -6.97 -15.54 4.88
CA ALA A 316 -5.78 -14.69 4.87
C ALA A 316 -5.47 -14.10 6.26
N LEU A 317 -6.34 -14.26 7.26
CA LEU A 317 -6.02 -13.98 8.66
C LEU A 317 -4.91 -14.91 9.12
N GLU A 318 -3.81 -14.32 9.58
CA GLU A 318 -2.60 -15.06 9.88
C GLU A 318 -2.76 -16.00 11.06
N LYS A 319 -2.34 -17.24 10.85
CA LYS A 319 -2.35 -18.29 11.86
C LYS A 319 -1.15 -19.21 11.66
N TRP A 320 -0.59 -19.71 12.75
CA TRP A 320 0.61 -20.53 12.71
C TRP A 320 0.43 -21.85 13.47
N PRO A 321 0.89 -22.99 12.95
CA PRO A 321 0.99 -24.21 13.73
C PRO A 321 1.80 -23.94 15.00
N ILE A 322 1.31 -24.38 16.16
CA ILE A 322 2.02 -24.16 17.43
C ILE A 322 3.42 -24.81 17.43
N SER A 323 3.59 -25.87 16.63
CA SER A 323 4.89 -26.53 16.46
C SER A 323 5.95 -25.57 15.89
N TYR A 324 5.58 -24.68 14.97
CA TYR A 324 6.48 -23.66 14.43
C TYR A 324 6.88 -22.65 15.51
N LEU A 325 5.93 -22.22 16.32
CA LEU A 325 6.21 -21.30 17.42
C LEU A 325 7.08 -21.96 18.50
N LYS A 326 6.88 -23.24 18.79
CA LYS A 326 7.75 -24.01 19.71
C LYS A 326 9.19 -24.11 19.24
N GLU A 327 9.41 -24.16 17.93
CA GLU A 327 10.74 -24.18 17.34
C GLU A 327 11.37 -22.79 17.29
N VAL A 328 10.64 -21.78 16.78
CA VAL A 328 11.18 -20.45 16.51
C VAL A 328 11.22 -19.57 17.76
N VAL A 329 10.15 -19.56 18.55
CA VAL A 329 9.95 -18.65 19.71
C VAL A 329 9.42 -19.42 20.94
N PRO A 330 10.13 -20.47 21.40
CA PRO A 330 9.65 -21.33 22.48
C PRO A 330 9.32 -20.58 23.76
N GLN A 331 9.96 -19.45 24.03
CA GLN A 331 9.72 -18.58 25.20
C GLN A 331 8.35 -17.91 25.19
N LEU A 332 7.70 -17.75 24.06
CA LEU A 332 6.35 -17.16 23.97
C LEU A 332 5.24 -18.21 24.14
N VAL A 333 5.50 -19.48 23.82
CA VAL A 333 4.48 -20.51 23.78
C VAL A 333 3.79 -20.71 25.14
N PRO A 334 4.49 -20.81 26.29
CA PRO A 334 3.81 -20.92 27.59
C PRO A 334 2.91 -19.72 27.92
N ILE A 335 3.30 -18.52 27.47
CA ILE A 335 2.49 -17.31 27.67
C ILE A 335 1.22 -17.41 26.82
N ILE A 336 1.34 -17.76 25.53
CA ILE A 336 0.20 -17.92 24.62
C ILE A 336 -0.76 -18.99 25.14
N GLU A 337 -0.26 -20.10 25.66
CA GLU A 337 -1.06 -21.19 26.23
C GLU A 337 -1.84 -20.68 27.48
N ILE A 338 -1.22 -19.91 28.36
CA ILE A 338 -1.92 -19.30 29.51
C ILE A 338 -3.00 -18.32 29.06
N LEU A 339 -2.71 -17.48 28.05
CA LEU A 339 -3.66 -16.52 27.52
C LEU A 339 -4.88 -17.25 26.90
N ASP A 340 -4.66 -18.32 26.15
CA ASP A 340 -5.73 -19.14 25.58
C ASP A 340 -6.55 -19.84 26.65
N ASP A 341 -5.90 -20.46 27.66
CA ASP A 341 -6.59 -21.14 28.76
C ASP A 341 -7.55 -20.18 29.51
N ARG A 342 -7.13 -18.93 29.75
CA ARG A 342 -7.98 -17.90 30.35
C ARG A 342 -9.22 -17.60 29.51
N ILE A 343 -9.06 -17.51 28.20
CA ILE A 343 -10.17 -17.26 27.27
C ILE A 343 -11.13 -18.45 27.25
N ARG A 344 -10.61 -19.68 27.14
CA ARG A 344 -11.42 -20.90 27.13
C ARG A 344 -12.25 -21.08 28.42
N ARG A 345 -11.66 -20.79 29.57
CA ARG A 345 -12.36 -20.82 30.86
C ARG A 345 -13.49 -19.78 30.95
N LYS A 346 -13.29 -18.62 30.32
CA LYS A 346 -14.26 -17.52 30.40
C LYS A 346 -15.42 -17.67 29.43
N TYR A 347 -15.14 -18.06 28.18
CA TYR A 347 -16.14 -17.98 27.09
C TYR A 347 -16.62 -19.33 26.59
N GLN A 348 -15.85 -20.41 26.74
CA GLN A 348 -16.18 -21.77 26.29
C GLN A 348 -16.65 -21.85 24.82
N ASP A 349 -16.11 -20.99 23.95
CA ASP A 349 -16.45 -20.88 22.55
C ASP A 349 -15.19 -21.06 21.68
N GLU A 350 -15.18 -22.10 20.86
CA GLU A 350 -14.06 -22.43 19.99
C GLU A 350 -13.80 -21.35 18.92
N ALA A 351 -14.84 -20.62 18.49
CA ALA A 351 -14.74 -19.58 17.48
C ALA A 351 -13.84 -18.40 17.92
N VAL A 352 -13.65 -18.23 19.23
CA VAL A 352 -12.84 -17.14 19.78
C VAL A 352 -11.55 -17.63 20.46
N ALA A 353 -11.27 -18.93 20.40
CA ALA A 353 -10.05 -19.50 20.95
C ALA A 353 -8.80 -18.94 20.23
N ILE A 354 -7.73 -18.73 20.99
CA ILE A 354 -6.44 -18.32 20.41
C ILE A 354 -5.76 -19.52 19.76
N ILE A 355 -5.75 -20.67 20.46
CA ILE A 355 -5.24 -21.94 19.93
C ILE A 355 -6.44 -22.80 19.59
N ASP A 356 -6.62 -23.14 18.33
CA ASP A 356 -7.76 -23.96 17.91
C ASP A 356 -7.54 -25.47 18.15
N LYS A 357 -8.57 -26.28 17.89
CA LYS A 357 -8.53 -27.74 18.07
C LYS A 357 -7.52 -28.47 17.20
N ASN A 358 -6.90 -27.80 16.23
CA ASN A 358 -5.85 -28.34 15.35
C ASN A 358 -4.46 -27.86 15.77
N ASP A 359 -4.30 -27.34 16.96
CA ASP A 359 -3.06 -26.76 17.49
C ASP A 359 -2.51 -25.61 16.61
N VAL A 360 -3.40 -24.78 16.07
CA VAL A 360 -3.06 -23.59 15.28
C VAL A 360 -3.36 -22.33 16.07
N VAL A 361 -2.39 -21.42 16.14
CA VAL A 361 -2.48 -20.14 16.86
C VAL A 361 -3.01 -19.07 15.92
N HIS A 362 -4.14 -18.47 16.27
CA HIS A 362 -4.78 -17.38 15.54
C HIS A 362 -4.28 -16.03 16.05
N MET A 363 -3.48 -15.35 15.23
CA MET A 363 -2.80 -14.11 15.65
C MET A 363 -3.78 -12.97 15.94
N ALA A 364 -4.77 -12.75 15.08
CA ALA A 364 -5.80 -11.73 15.29
C ALA A 364 -6.61 -11.94 16.58
N HIS A 365 -6.83 -13.19 16.99
CA HIS A 365 -7.57 -13.51 18.20
C HIS A 365 -6.84 -13.01 19.46
N MET A 366 -5.51 -13.09 19.49
CA MET A 366 -4.71 -12.49 20.57
C MET A 366 -4.88 -10.96 20.61
N ASP A 367 -4.80 -10.31 19.44
CA ASP A 367 -4.92 -8.86 19.33
C ASP A 367 -6.27 -8.36 19.86
N ILE A 368 -7.35 -9.07 19.54
CA ILE A 368 -8.71 -8.67 19.93
C ILE A 368 -8.94 -8.91 21.41
N HIS A 369 -8.53 -10.05 21.96
CA HIS A 369 -8.70 -10.35 23.38
C HIS A 369 -7.87 -9.44 24.28
N TYR A 370 -6.62 -9.18 23.90
CA TYR A 370 -5.61 -8.51 24.73
C TYR A 370 -5.21 -7.12 24.21
N GLY A 371 -6.01 -6.52 23.35
CA GLY A 371 -5.97 -5.12 22.97
C GLY A 371 -7.22 -4.36 23.43
N PHE A 372 -7.17 -3.02 23.43
CA PHE A 372 -8.30 -2.20 23.88
C PHE A 372 -9.14 -1.64 22.72
N SER A 373 -8.68 -1.72 21.48
CA SER A 373 -9.38 -1.23 20.29
C SER A 373 -9.13 -2.14 19.11
N VAL A 374 -10.18 -2.35 18.31
CA VAL A 374 -10.15 -3.07 17.04
C VAL A 374 -10.83 -2.19 16.01
N ASN A 375 -10.11 -1.76 14.99
CA ASN A 375 -10.74 -0.97 13.94
C ASN A 375 -10.61 -1.62 12.56
N GLY A 376 -11.68 -1.46 11.77
CA GLY A 376 -11.65 -1.64 10.32
C GLY A 376 -11.15 -0.36 9.64
N VAL A 377 -10.99 -0.40 8.33
CA VAL A 377 -10.31 0.64 7.55
C VAL A 377 -11.17 1.28 6.44
N ALA A 378 -12.43 0.92 6.39
CA ALA A 378 -13.51 1.56 5.64
C ALA A 378 -14.85 1.21 6.28
N TYR A 379 -15.89 1.98 6.02
CA TYR A 379 -17.22 1.74 6.62
C TYR A 379 -17.72 0.32 6.34
N LEU A 380 -17.79 -0.07 5.06
CA LEU A 380 -18.26 -1.41 4.68
C LEU A 380 -17.41 -2.53 5.29
N HIS A 381 -16.07 -2.37 5.28
CA HIS A 381 -15.16 -3.32 5.90
C HIS A 381 -15.48 -3.54 7.38
N THR A 382 -15.67 -2.47 8.11
CA THR A 382 -15.97 -2.51 9.54
C THR A 382 -17.32 -3.22 9.80
N GLU A 383 -18.33 -2.97 8.97
CA GLU A 383 -19.63 -3.64 9.07
C GLU A 383 -19.51 -5.15 8.75
N ILE A 384 -18.72 -5.53 7.76
CA ILE A 384 -18.45 -6.95 7.45
C ILE A 384 -17.72 -7.63 8.63
N LEU A 385 -16.74 -6.97 9.24
CA LEU A 385 -16.07 -7.51 10.43
C LEU A 385 -17.05 -7.76 11.58
N LYS A 386 -17.93 -6.80 11.86
CA LYS A 386 -18.93 -6.91 12.95
C LYS A 386 -19.99 -7.97 12.69
N ASN A 387 -20.50 -8.04 11.45
CA ASN A 387 -21.68 -8.82 11.13
C ASN A 387 -21.35 -10.22 10.56
N SER A 388 -20.10 -10.46 10.15
CA SER A 388 -19.66 -11.69 9.51
C SER A 388 -18.35 -12.21 10.10
N GLU A 389 -17.21 -11.70 9.62
CA GLU A 389 -15.90 -12.30 9.83
C GLU A 389 -15.45 -12.37 11.30
N LEU A 390 -15.72 -11.33 12.09
CA LEU A 390 -15.37 -11.23 13.52
C LEU A 390 -16.61 -11.09 14.40
N ASN A 391 -17.76 -11.55 13.94
CA ASN A 391 -19.03 -11.41 14.67
C ASN A 391 -18.95 -11.99 16.09
N ALA A 392 -18.36 -13.17 16.27
CA ALA A 392 -18.19 -13.78 17.58
C ALA A 392 -17.46 -12.86 18.56
N PHE A 393 -16.43 -12.16 18.10
CA PHE A 393 -15.71 -11.17 18.90
C PHE A 393 -16.51 -9.89 19.13
N TYR A 394 -17.25 -9.44 18.12
CA TYR A 394 -18.11 -8.27 18.26
C TYR A 394 -19.21 -8.49 19.32
N GLN A 395 -19.75 -9.70 19.41
CA GLN A 395 -20.69 -10.06 20.48
C GLN A 395 -20.07 -10.00 21.89
N LEU A 396 -18.76 -10.31 21.99
CA LEU A 396 -18.05 -10.26 23.29
C LEU A 396 -17.58 -8.85 23.67
N TYR A 397 -17.17 -8.05 22.67
CA TYR A 397 -16.48 -6.76 22.88
C TYR A 397 -16.99 -5.67 21.92
N PRO A 398 -18.31 -5.38 21.89
CA PRO A 398 -18.83 -4.40 20.93
C PRO A 398 -18.20 -3.02 21.09
N GLU A 399 -17.75 -2.67 22.30
CA GLU A 399 -17.11 -1.39 22.63
C GLU A 399 -15.71 -1.23 22.04
N LYS A 400 -15.03 -2.31 21.67
CA LYS A 400 -13.69 -2.25 21.06
C LYS A 400 -13.76 -1.92 19.57
N PHE A 401 -14.85 -2.29 18.88
CA PHE A 401 -14.96 -2.19 17.43
C PHE A 401 -15.31 -0.78 16.98
N ASN A 402 -14.51 -0.24 16.07
CA ASN A 402 -14.74 1.07 15.47
C ASN A 402 -14.20 1.13 14.04
N ASN A 403 -14.61 2.16 13.28
CA ASN A 403 -14.12 2.41 11.93
C ASN A 403 -13.15 3.59 11.91
N LYS A 404 -12.05 3.43 11.18
CA LYS A 404 -11.15 4.50 10.78
C LYS A 404 -10.90 4.37 9.28
N THR A 405 -11.73 5.04 8.48
CA THR A 405 -11.56 5.04 7.02
C THR A 405 -10.17 5.52 6.66
N ASN A 406 -9.45 4.74 5.86
CA ASN A 406 -8.11 5.06 5.41
C ASN A 406 -8.05 6.41 4.71
N GLY A 407 -6.86 6.94 4.61
CA GLY A 407 -6.58 8.19 3.91
C GLY A 407 -5.17 8.20 3.32
N ILE A 408 -4.90 9.23 2.56
CA ILE A 408 -3.63 9.44 1.85
C ILE A 408 -3.07 10.81 2.19
N THR A 409 -1.74 10.95 2.18
CA THR A 409 -1.11 12.28 2.35
C THR A 409 -1.19 13.09 1.07
N PHE A 410 -1.77 14.29 1.16
CA PHE A 410 -1.87 15.22 0.03
C PHE A 410 -0.52 15.86 -0.32
N ARG A 411 0.45 15.88 0.62
CA ARG A 411 1.82 16.34 0.34
C ARG A 411 2.45 15.54 -0.80
N ARG A 412 2.35 14.22 -0.76
CA ARG A 412 2.86 13.36 -1.85
C ARG A 412 1.91 13.29 -3.04
N TRP A 413 0.62 13.02 -2.79
CA TRP A 413 -0.33 12.63 -3.85
C TRP A 413 -1.02 13.81 -4.54
N LEU A 414 -0.71 15.03 -4.16
CA LEU A 414 -1.12 16.25 -4.85
C LEU A 414 0.05 17.24 -4.98
N LEU A 415 0.61 17.72 -3.87
CA LEU A 415 1.62 18.78 -3.87
C LEU A 415 2.92 18.34 -4.55
N HIS A 416 3.32 17.07 -4.42
CA HIS A 416 4.52 16.54 -5.08
C HIS A 416 4.23 16.04 -6.49
N CYS A 417 3.25 15.16 -6.68
CA CYS A 417 3.07 14.49 -7.98
C CYS A 417 2.26 15.28 -9.02
N ASN A 418 1.54 16.34 -8.63
CA ASN A 418 0.69 17.11 -9.55
C ASN A 418 0.70 18.61 -9.22
N HIS A 419 1.87 19.23 -9.35
CA HIS A 419 2.03 20.67 -9.11
C HIS A 419 1.04 21.53 -9.89
N PRO A 420 0.78 21.32 -11.20
CA PRO A 420 -0.16 22.16 -11.93
C PRO A 420 -1.58 22.13 -11.35
N LEU A 421 -2.05 20.96 -10.87
CA LEU A 421 -3.34 20.87 -10.20
C LEU A 421 -3.34 21.58 -8.85
N ALA A 422 -2.26 21.43 -8.06
CA ALA A 422 -2.12 22.12 -6.78
C ALA A 422 -2.11 23.64 -6.97
N ASP A 423 -1.45 24.14 -8.01
CA ASP A 423 -1.41 25.57 -8.35
C ASP A 423 -2.80 26.09 -8.74
N LEU A 424 -3.53 25.37 -9.61
CA LEU A 424 -4.91 25.72 -9.97
C LEU A 424 -5.82 25.79 -8.73
N ILE A 425 -5.74 24.80 -7.85
CA ILE A 425 -6.52 24.78 -6.61
C ILE A 425 -6.15 26.00 -5.74
N THR A 426 -4.87 26.29 -5.60
CA THR A 426 -4.37 27.44 -4.83
C THR A 426 -4.89 28.76 -5.41
N ASP A 427 -4.90 28.92 -6.73
CA ASP A 427 -5.42 30.11 -7.41
C ASP A 427 -6.93 30.31 -7.19
N ARG A 428 -7.68 29.24 -7.05
CA ARG A 428 -9.14 29.28 -6.89
C ARG A 428 -9.60 29.44 -5.45
N ILE A 429 -8.97 28.75 -4.50
CA ILE A 429 -9.45 28.69 -3.10
C ILE A 429 -8.38 29.05 -2.06
N GLY A 430 -7.17 29.48 -2.47
CA GLY A 430 -6.08 29.84 -1.55
C GLY A 430 -5.31 28.64 -1.04
N ASN A 431 -4.40 28.87 -0.08
CA ASN A 431 -3.43 27.87 0.40
C ASN A 431 -3.91 27.03 1.60
N GLU A 432 -5.02 27.38 2.23
CA GLU A 432 -5.42 26.77 3.51
C GLU A 432 -5.77 25.28 3.39
N TYR A 433 -6.21 24.83 2.19
CA TYR A 433 -6.46 23.42 1.93
C TYR A 433 -5.22 22.51 2.14
N LYS A 434 -4.02 23.09 2.05
CA LYS A 434 -2.75 22.35 2.26
C LYS A 434 -2.60 21.91 3.73
N LYS A 435 -3.31 22.58 4.65
CA LYS A 435 -3.36 22.26 6.09
C LYS A 435 -4.68 21.61 6.49
N ASP A 436 -5.76 21.98 5.84
CA ASP A 436 -7.10 21.45 6.06
C ASP A 436 -7.70 20.99 4.72
N ALA A 437 -7.54 19.72 4.41
CA ALA A 437 -7.98 19.14 3.15
C ALA A 437 -9.52 19.20 2.95
N ALA A 438 -10.31 19.35 4.01
CA ALA A 438 -11.76 19.51 3.89
C ALA A 438 -12.13 20.76 3.07
N LEU A 439 -11.27 21.76 3.04
CA LEU A 439 -11.46 22.99 2.25
C LEU A 439 -11.44 22.75 0.73
N LEU A 440 -10.97 21.59 0.25
CA LEU A 440 -11.11 21.23 -1.18
C LEU A 440 -12.56 21.28 -1.65
N GLU A 441 -13.53 21.10 -0.77
CA GLU A 441 -14.95 21.17 -1.12
C GLU A 441 -15.34 22.56 -1.70
N LEU A 442 -14.60 23.62 -1.39
CA LEU A 442 -14.79 24.94 -1.96
C LEU A 442 -14.62 24.96 -3.49
N MET A 443 -13.83 24.02 -4.05
CA MET A 443 -13.68 23.83 -5.49
C MET A 443 -15.02 23.53 -6.19
N THR A 444 -16.02 23.02 -5.50
CA THR A 444 -17.35 22.75 -6.05
C THR A 444 -17.96 24.01 -6.65
N ALA A 445 -17.69 25.21 -6.09
CA ALA A 445 -18.16 26.46 -6.59
C ALA A 445 -17.39 26.97 -7.83
N CYS A 446 -16.26 26.39 -8.16
CA CYS A 446 -15.38 26.80 -9.27
C CYS A 446 -15.68 26.02 -10.56
N SER A 447 -16.98 25.89 -10.93
CA SER A 447 -17.43 25.11 -12.08
C SER A 447 -17.59 25.93 -13.37
N ASP A 448 -16.96 27.09 -13.43
CA ASP A 448 -16.94 27.92 -14.64
C ASP A 448 -16.15 27.26 -15.79
N GLU A 449 -16.45 27.69 -17.02
CA GLU A 449 -15.89 27.11 -18.23
C GLU A 449 -14.35 27.21 -18.27
N GLU A 450 -13.79 28.29 -17.75
CA GLU A 450 -12.33 28.50 -17.72
C GLU A 450 -11.65 27.47 -16.81
N THR A 451 -12.15 27.30 -15.59
CA THR A 451 -11.62 26.30 -14.64
C THR A 451 -11.72 24.88 -15.20
N LEU A 452 -12.84 24.53 -15.83
CA LEU A 452 -13.03 23.21 -16.45
C LEU A 452 -12.05 22.98 -17.60
N LYS A 453 -11.80 23.98 -18.46
CA LYS A 453 -10.78 23.90 -19.53
C LYS A 453 -9.38 23.74 -18.96
N GLN A 454 -9.04 24.46 -17.89
CA GLN A 454 -7.74 24.32 -17.22
C GLN A 454 -7.55 22.91 -16.64
N LEU A 455 -8.58 22.29 -16.06
CA LEU A 455 -8.52 20.91 -15.59
C LEU A 455 -8.22 19.92 -16.73
N LEU A 456 -8.87 20.10 -17.88
CA LEU A 456 -8.61 19.27 -19.08
C LEU A 456 -7.18 19.46 -19.59
N GLU A 457 -6.69 20.71 -19.61
CA GLU A 457 -5.33 21.02 -20.04
C GLU A 457 -4.29 20.41 -19.09
N ILE A 458 -4.47 20.54 -17.78
CA ILE A 458 -3.59 19.92 -16.77
C ILE A 458 -3.54 18.40 -16.98
N LYS A 459 -4.69 17.76 -17.21
CA LYS A 459 -4.74 16.33 -17.50
C LYS A 459 -3.96 15.99 -18.77
N HIS A 460 -4.10 16.79 -19.81
CA HIS A 460 -3.37 16.60 -21.07
C HIS A 460 -1.85 16.73 -20.87
N GLN A 461 -1.39 17.72 -20.11
CA GLN A 461 0.03 17.89 -19.79
C GLN A 461 0.59 16.70 -18.97
N ASN A 462 -0.18 16.18 -18.01
CA ASN A 462 0.18 14.98 -17.26
C ASN A 462 0.28 13.73 -18.16
N LYS A 463 -0.58 13.62 -19.17
CA LYS A 463 -0.50 12.55 -20.20
C LYS A 463 0.73 12.67 -21.07
N LEU A 464 1.09 13.87 -21.50
CA LEU A 464 2.33 14.14 -22.24
C LEU A 464 3.56 13.77 -21.42
N ALA A 465 3.58 14.13 -20.13
CA ALA A 465 4.67 13.77 -19.23
C ALA A 465 4.80 12.24 -19.07
N LEU A 466 3.69 11.54 -18.89
CA LEU A 466 3.68 10.07 -18.81
C LEU A 466 4.15 9.43 -20.13
N LYS A 467 3.70 9.95 -21.29
CA LYS A 467 4.14 9.49 -22.61
C LYS A 467 5.67 9.57 -22.74
N ALA A 468 6.24 10.73 -22.41
CA ALA A 468 7.69 10.95 -22.43
C ALA A 468 8.41 9.97 -21.50
N TYR A 469 7.93 9.82 -20.28
CA TYR A 469 8.48 8.92 -19.27
C TYR A 469 8.49 7.45 -19.72
N LEU A 470 7.37 6.95 -20.25
CA LEU A 470 7.27 5.57 -20.74
C LEU A 470 8.12 5.33 -22.00
N LYS A 471 8.25 6.35 -22.86
CA LYS A 471 9.14 6.26 -24.02
C LYS A 471 10.59 6.13 -23.60
N GLU A 472 11.03 6.90 -22.60
CA GLU A 472 12.38 6.88 -22.08
C GLU A 472 12.70 5.58 -21.32
N THR A 473 11.81 5.18 -20.41
CA THR A 473 12.08 4.10 -19.43
C THR A 473 11.76 2.70 -19.94
N GLN A 474 10.76 2.55 -20.80
CA GLN A 474 10.30 1.25 -21.31
C GLN A 474 10.23 1.16 -22.84
N ASN A 475 10.64 2.22 -23.55
CA ASN A 475 10.50 2.34 -25.02
C ASN A 475 9.08 2.09 -25.54
N VAL A 476 8.08 2.46 -24.73
CA VAL A 476 6.66 2.35 -25.10
C VAL A 476 6.16 3.71 -25.56
N ASP A 477 5.50 3.74 -26.71
CA ASP A 477 4.85 4.93 -27.26
C ASP A 477 3.33 4.83 -27.09
N ILE A 478 2.73 5.85 -26.48
CA ILE A 478 1.29 5.94 -26.23
C ILE A 478 0.74 7.26 -26.75
N ASP A 479 -0.54 7.28 -27.11
CA ASP A 479 -1.23 8.48 -27.62
C ASP A 479 -1.82 9.26 -26.45
N GLU A 480 -1.36 10.48 -26.25
CA GLU A 480 -1.86 11.42 -25.23
C GLU A 480 -3.32 11.84 -25.43
N ASN A 481 -3.88 11.65 -26.64
CA ASN A 481 -5.28 11.91 -26.94
C ASN A 481 -6.20 10.71 -26.68
N SER A 482 -5.64 9.54 -26.42
CA SER A 482 -6.40 8.34 -26.06
C SER A 482 -6.99 8.44 -24.64
N ILE A 483 -7.98 7.62 -24.33
CA ILE A 483 -8.48 7.47 -22.96
C ILE A 483 -7.48 6.63 -22.16
N TYR A 484 -6.96 7.16 -21.06
CA TYR A 484 -6.06 6.41 -20.16
C TYR A 484 -6.88 5.71 -19.09
N ASP A 485 -7.02 4.40 -19.27
CA ASP A 485 -7.74 3.48 -18.40
C ASP A 485 -6.73 2.64 -17.62
N ILE A 486 -6.62 2.87 -16.30
CA ILE A 486 -5.47 2.44 -15.51
C ILE A 486 -5.89 1.56 -14.35
N GLN A 487 -5.24 0.39 -14.24
CA GLN A 487 -5.32 -0.52 -13.09
C GLN A 487 -3.91 -0.81 -12.57
N ILE A 488 -3.53 -0.13 -11.50
CA ILE A 488 -2.22 -0.28 -10.86
C ILE A 488 -2.38 -0.64 -9.38
N LYS A 489 -2.04 -1.86 -9.04
CA LYS A 489 -2.15 -2.44 -7.70
C LYS A 489 -1.47 -3.81 -7.67
N ARG A 490 -1.15 -4.32 -6.46
CA ARG A 490 -0.66 -5.69 -6.30
C ARG A 490 -1.56 -6.68 -7.04
N LEU A 491 -0.98 -7.67 -7.71
CA LEU A 491 -1.77 -8.68 -8.40
C LEU A 491 -2.34 -9.67 -7.40
N HIS A 492 -3.66 -9.80 -7.43
CA HIS A 492 -4.40 -10.82 -6.72
C HIS A 492 -5.71 -11.11 -7.45
N GLU A 493 -6.17 -12.36 -7.45
CA GLU A 493 -7.38 -12.76 -8.17
C GLU A 493 -8.62 -11.97 -7.71
N TYR A 494 -8.74 -11.58 -6.42
CA TYR A 494 -9.89 -10.80 -5.94
C TYR A 494 -9.91 -9.36 -6.47
N LYS A 495 -8.75 -8.81 -6.89
CA LYS A 495 -8.65 -7.49 -7.53
C LYS A 495 -9.04 -7.54 -9.02
N ARG A 496 -9.16 -8.71 -9.54
CA ARG A 496 -9.74 -9.08 -10.84
C ARG A 496 -9.07 -8.45 -12.06
N GLN A 497 -7.74 -8.33 -12.05
CA GLN A 497 -6.98 -7.96 -13.25
C GLN A 497 -7.31 -8.88 -14.44
N GLN A 498 -7.62 -10.15 -14.18
CA GLN A 498 -8.09 -11.09 -15.20
C GLN A 498 -9.40 -10.64 -15.87
N MET A 499 -10.32 -9.99 -15.15
CA MET A 499 -11.55 -9.46 -15.74
C MET A 499 -11.27 -8.31 -16.70
N ASN A 500 -10.36 -7.41 -16.34
CA ASN A 500 -9.87 -6.35 -17.22
C ASN A 500 -9.19 -6.95 -18.48
N ALA A 501 -8.36 -7.99 -18.32
CA ALA A 501 -7.73 -8.68 -19.43
C ALA A 501 -8.76 -9.33 -20.38
N LEU A 502 -9.83 -9.95 -19.85
CA LEU A 502 -10.93 -10.49 -20.66
C LEU A 502 -11.64 -9.38 -21.47
N TYR A 503 -11.85 -8.22 -20.87
CA TYR A 503 -12.41 -7.08 -21.60
C TYR A 503 -11.48 -6.58 -22.71
N VAL A 504 -10.18 -6.56 -22.47
CA VAL A 504 -9.19 -6.22 -23.52
C VAL A 504 -9.27 -7.19 -24.68
N ILE A 505 -9.41 -8.49 -24.42
CA ILE A 505 -9.60 -9.52 -25.46
C ILE A 505 -10.89 -9.24 -26.26
N HIS A 506 -11.99 -9.00 -25.57
CA HIS A 506 -13.26 -8.66 -26.20
C HIS A 506 -13.14 -7.44 -27.12
N LYS A 507 -12.53 -6.35 -26.62
CA LYS A 507 -12.30 -5.12 -27.40
C LYS A 507 -11.37 -5.34 -28.59
N TYR A 508 -10.31 -6.13 -28.44
CA TYR A 508 -9.44 -6.55 -29.53
C TYR A 508 -10.23 -7.22 -30.63
N LEU A 509 -11.09 -8.18 -30.32
CA LEU A 509 -11.91 -8.93 -31.28
C LEU A 509 -12.96 -8.04 -31.96
N GLU A 510 -13.59 -7.12 -31.22
CA GLU A 510 -14.50 -6.12 -31.82
C GLU A 510 -13.80 -5.27 -32.87
N ILE A 511 -12.62 -4.76 -32.58
CA ILE A 511 -11.83 -3.92 -33.51
C ILE A 511 -11.40 -4.75 -34.72
N LYS A 512 -10.99 -6.00 -34.52
CA LYS A 512 -10.66 -6.92 -35.64
C LYS A 512 -11.83 -7.12 -36.61
N ARG A 513 -13.07 -7.08 -36.09
CA ARG A 513 -14.33 -7.16 -36.88
C ARG A 513 -14.76 -5.83 -37.47
N GLY A 514 -14.01 -4.74 -37.22
CA GLY A 514 -14.29 -3.41 -37.75
C GLY A 514 -15.07 -2.49 -36.84
N LYS A 515 -15.46 -2.93 -35.64
CA LYS A 515 -16.13 -2.08 -34.61
C LYS A 515 -15.08 -1.30 -33.84
N LYS A 516 -14.75 -0.12 -34.33
CA LYS A 516 -13.74 0.76 -33.72
C LYS A 516 -14.38 1.62 -32.63
N PRO A 517 -13.66 1.91 -31.54
CA PRO A 517 -14.10 2.89 -30.54
C PRO A 517 -14.12 4.31 -31.12
N ALA A 518 -14.90 5.21 -30.54
CA ALA A 518 -14.96 6.60 -30.96
C ALA A 518 -13.62 7.33 -30.78
N ARG A 519 -12.88 6.92 -29.77
CA ARG A 519 -11.54 7.45 -29.43
C ARG A 519 -10.58 6.29 -29.12
N PRO A 520 -9.29 6.40 -29.45
CA PRO A 520 -8.30 5.41 -29.02
C PRO A 520 -8.29 5.22 -27.51
N ILE A 521 -8.01 4.00 -27.09
CA ILE A 521 -7.97 3.61 -25.67
C ILE A 521 -6.57 3.07 -25.34
N THR A 522 -5.99 3.56 -24.27
CA THR A 522 -4.74 3.02 -23.70
C THR A 522 -5.06 2.40 -22.35
N VAL A 523 -5.00 1.07 -22.28
CA VAL A 523 -5.20 0.30 -21.04
C VAL A 523 -3.83 0.06 -20.39
N ILE A 524 -3.66 0.58 -19.20
CA ILE A 524 -2.39 0.50 -18.46
C ILE A 524 -2.55 -0.36 -17.22
N PHE A 525 -1.73 -1.42 -17.14
CA PHE A 525 -1.61 -2.28 -15.98
C PHE A 525 -0.29 -2.02 -15.25
N GLY A 526 -0.29 -2.15 -13.94
CA GLY A 526 0.92 -2.19 -13.15
C GLY A 526 0.68 -3.10 -11.95
N ALA A 527 1.45 -4.17 -11.84
CA ALA A 527 1.25 -5.17 -10.81
C ALA A 527 2.49 -6.04 -10.60
N LYS A 528 2.72 -6.45 -9.36
CA LYS A 528 3.67 -7.51 -9.00
C LYS A 528 2.90 -8.68 -8.39
N ALA A 529 3.24 -9.90 -8.81
CA ALA A 529 2.72 -11.13 -8.22
C ALA A 529 3.69 -11.67 -7.17
N ALA A 530 3.15 -12.16 -6.03
CA ALA A 530 3.97 -12.88 -5.06
C ALA A 530 4.63 -14.10 -5.75
N PRO A 531 5.91 -14.40 -5.47
CA PRO A 531 6.64 -15.48 -6.16
C PRO A 531 5.97 -16.85 -6.08
N ALA A 532 5.35 -17.18 -4.94
CA ALA A 532 4.63 -18.43 -4.72
C ALA A 532 3.22 -18.48 -5.34
N TYR A 533 2.68 -17.34 -5.79
CA TYR A 533 1.30 -17.24 -6.28
C TYR A 533 1.22 -17.53 -7.78
N VAL A 534 1.09 -18.79 -8.13
CA VAL A 534 1.17 -19.29 -9.52
C VAL A 534 0.14 -18.63 -10.44
N ILE A 535 -1.15 -18.63 -10.07
CA ILE A 535 -2.23 -18.04 -10.89
C ILE A 535 -2.03 -16.53 -11.08
N ALA A 536 -1.54 -15.82 -10.08
CA ALA A 536 -1.21 -14.40 -10.22
C ALA A 536 -0.11 -14.17 -11.27
N LYS A 537 0.90 -15.02 -11.31
CA LYS A 537 1.94 -14.99 -12.35
C LYS A 537 1.38 -15.33 -13.73
N ASP A 538 0.41 -16.23 -13.82
CA ASP A 538 -0.27 -16.56 -15.08
C ASP A 538 -1.11 -15.37 -15.59
N ILE A 539 -1.72 -14.60 -14.71
CA ILE A 539 -2.45 -13.38 -15.09
C ILE A 539 -1.48 -12.32 -15.64
N ILE A 540 -0.32 -12.12 -15.01
CA ILE A 540 0.71 -11.23 -15.54
C ILE A 540 1.15 -11.70 -16.92
N HIS A 541 1.38 -13.00 -17.10
CA HIS A 541 1.74 -13.59 -18.38
C HIS A 541 0.68 -13.30 -19.45
N LEU A 542 -0.60 -13.48 -19.14
CA LEU A 542 -1.70 -13.14 -20.05
C LEU A 542 -1.64 -11.67 -20.46
N ILE A 543 -1.46 -10.75 -19.52
CA ILE A 543 -1.40 -9.30 -19.78
C ILE A 543 -0.21 -8.96 -20.71
N LEU A 544 0.96 -9.55 -20.45
CA LEU A 544 2.15 -9.36 -21.28
C LEU A 544 1.95 -9.91 -22.71
N CYS A 545 1.31 -11.07 -22.84
CA CYS A 545 0.94 -11.62 -24.15
C CYS A 545 -0.05 -10.71 -24.89
N LEU A 546 -1.04 -10.16 -24.18
CA LEU A 546 -1.98 -9.19 -24.75
C LEU A 546 -1.29 -7.90 -25.16
N GLN A 547 -0.35 -7.40 -24.37
CA GLN A 547 0.47 -6.25 -24.75
C GLN A 547 1.14 -6.46 -26.10
N LYS A 548 1.79 -7.60 -26.28
CA LYS A 548 2.47 -7.94 -27.53
C LYS A 548 1.48 -8.10 -28.68
N LEU A 549 0.43 -8.91 -28.50
CA LEU A 549 -0.58 -9.15 -29.53
C LEU A 549 -1.25 -7.86 -30.03
N VAL A 550 -1.74 -7.05 -29.10
CA VAL A 550 -2.52 -5.83 -29.41
C VAL A 550 -1.64 -4.78 -30.05
N ASN A 551 -0.46 -4.54 -29.48
CA ASN A 551 0.41 -3.45 -29.93
C ASN A 551 1.12 -3.71 -31.25
N GLU A 552 1.32 -4.99 -31.63
CA GLU A 552 1.91 -5.41 -32.90
C GLU A 552 0.87 -5.61 -34.02
N ASP A 553 -0.42 -5.63 -33.71
CA ASP A 553 -1.47 -5.77 -34.72
C ASP A 553 -1.82 -4.42 -35.37
N PRO A 554 -1.47 -4.16 -36.66
CA PRO A 554 -1.65 -2.87 -37.30
C PRO A 554 -3.12 -2.49 -37.51
N LYS A 555 -4.06 -3.43 -37.41
CA LYS A 555 -5.50 -3.14 -37.48
C LYS A 555 -6.05 -2.66 -36.15
N VAL A 556 -5.41 -3.02 -35.04
CA VAL A 556 -5.90 -2.79 -33.69
C VAL A 556 -5.10 -1.69 -32.99
N SER A 557 -3.78 -1.68 -33.11
CA SER A 557 -2.89 -0.78 -32.36
C SER A 557 -3.17 0.73 -32.52
N PRO A 558 -3.78 1.23 -33.62
CA PRO A 558 -4.21 2.63 -33.68
C PRO A 558 -5.41 2.96 -32.76
N TRP A 559 -6.15 1.95 -32.31
CA TRP A 559 -7.41 2.11 -31.56
C TRP A 559 -7.35 1.59 -30.14
N LEU A 560 -6.48 0.62 -29.89
CA LEU A 560 -6.29 -0.01 -28.59
C LEU A 560 -4.81 -0.23 -28.36
N LYS A 561 -4.32 0.20 -27.21
CA LYS A 561 -2.96 -0.02 -26.71
C LYS A 561 -3.05 -0.69 -25.36
N VAL A 562 -2.18 -1.64 -25.10
CA VAL A 562 -2.01 -2.28 -23.79
C VAL A 562 -0.60 -2.03 -23.30
N VAL A 563 -0.47 -1.55 -22.07
CA VAL A 563 0.83 -1.29 -21.44
C VAL A 563 0.87 -1.98 -20.10
N MET A 564 1.85 -2.86 -19.90
CA MET A 564 2.20 -3.41 -18.60
C MET A 564 3.43 -2.67 -18.07
N ILE A 565 3.25 -1.93 -16.98
CA ILE A 565 4.33 -1.18 -16.33
C ILE A 565 5.25 -2.18 -15.64
N GLU A 566 6.52 -2.18 -16.05
CA GLU A 566 7.55 -2.98 -15.39
C GLU A 566 7.92 -2.39 -14.04
N ASN A 567 8.05 -3.23 -13.03
CA ASN A 567 8.46 -2.85 -11.67
C ASN A 567 7.66 -1.69 -11.09
N TYR A 568 6.32 -1.81 -11.10
CA TYR A 568 5.44 -0.81 -10.50
C TYR A 568 5.85 -0.51 -9.04
N ASN A 569 6.03 0.76 -8.72
CA ASN A 569 6.46 1.28 -7.42
C ASN A 569 5.88 2.69 -7.18
N VAL A 570 6.26 3.34 -6.08
CA VAL A 570 5.73 4.68 -5.74
C VAL A 570 6.13 5.73 -6.78
N THR A 571 7.37 5.71 -7.25
CA THR A 571 7.86 6.66 -8.27
C THR A 571 7.03 6.58 -9.55
N LYS A 572 6.71 5.37 -10.01
CA LYS A 572 5.86 5.17 -11.20
C LYS A 572 4.40 5.53 -10.93
N ALA A 573 3.90 5.24 -9.73
CA ALA A 573 2.56 5.67 -9.32
C ALA A 573 2.38 7.20 -9.39
N GLU A 574 3.38 7.96 -8.98
CA GLU A 574 3.38 9.43 -9.03
C GLU A 574 3.32 9.99 -10.45
N LYS A 575 3.75 9.23 -11.46
CA LYS A 575 3.63 9.57 -12.88
C LYS A 575 2.29 9.12 -13.49
N LEU A 576 1.81 7.94 -13.08
CA LEU A 576 0.61 7.31 -13.63
C LEU A 576 -0.69 7.93 -13.12
N ILE A 577 -0.77 8.22 -11.83
CA ILE A 577 -1.99 8.70 -11.18
C ILE A 577 -2.47 10.04 -11.72
N PRO A 578 -1.61 11.08 -11.88
CA PRO A 578 -2.05 12.35 -12.45
C PRO A 578 -2.55 12.28 -13.91
N ALA A 579 -2.06 11.29 -14.67
CA ALA A 579 -2.40 11.11 -16.08
C ALA A 579 -3.68 10.29 -16.32
N CYS A 580 -4.24 9.67 -15.30
CA CYS A 580 -5.36 8.74 -15.42
C CYS A 580 -6.69 9.45 -15.71
N ASP A 581 -7.47 8.88 -16.63
CA ASP A 581 -8.86 9.27 -16.89
C ASP A 581 -9.84 8.38 -16.14
N ILE A 582 -9.68 7.06 -16.24
CA ILE A 582 -10.56 6.05 -15.64
C ILE A 582 -9.75 5.19 -14.68
N SER A 583 -10.14 5.22 -13.42
CA SER A 583 -9.52 4.46 -12.33
C SER A 583 -10.26 3.13 -12.13
N GLU A 584 -9.60 2.03 -12.45
CA GLU A 584 -10.13 0.68 -12.32
C GLU A 584 -10.05 0.19 -10.86
N GLN A 585 -11.20 0.10 -10.18
CA GLN A 585 -11.34 -0.33 -8.80
C GLN A 585 -12.36 -1.48 -8.71
N ILE A 586 -12.03 -2.58 -9.36
CA ILE A 586 -12.94 -3.65 -9.79
C ILE A 586 -12.86 -4.93 -8.93
N SER A 587 -12.42 -4.83 -7.69
CA SER A 587 -12.40 -5.96 -6.75
C SER A 587 -13.78 -6.59 -6.61
N LEU A 588 -13.83 -7.89 -6.26
CA LEU A 588 -15.09 -8.52 -5.92
C LEU A 588 -15.64 -7.88 -4.63
N ALA A 589 -16.89 -7.47 -4.64
CA ALA A 589 -17.54 -6.86 -3.48
C ALA A 589 -17.38 -7.76 -2.24
N SER A 590 -17.10 -7.17 -1.09
CA SER A 590 -16.75 -7.80 0.18
C SER A 590 -15.30 -8.29 0.32
N LYS A 591 -14.39 -8.02 -0.62
CA LYS A 591 -13.02 -8.57 -0.57
C LYS A 591 -11.93 -7.53 -0.35
N GLU A 592 -12.05 -6.32 -0.89
CA GLU A 592 -11.13 -5.21 -0.60
C GLU A 592 -11.52 -4.54 0.71
N ALA A 593 -10.63 -4.48 1.69
CA ALA A 593 -10.91 -3.83 2.96
C ALA A 593 -11.18 -2.32 2.80
N SER A 594 -10.34 -1.64 2.06
CA SER A 594 -10.49 -0.20 1.78
C SER A 594 -10.04 0.14 0.35
N GLY A 595 -8.80 -0.16 0.02
CA GLY A 595 -8.07 0.48 -1.06
C GLY A 595 -7.60 1.88 -0.65
N THR A 596 -6.52 2.32 -1.26
CA THR A 596 -6.02 3.71 -1.16
C THR A 596 -5.69 4.27 -2.53
N GLY A 597 -5.48 3.41 -3.53
CA GLY A 597 -5.33 3.83 -4.93
C GLY A 597 -6.54 4.62 -5.44
N ASN A 598 -7.74 4.13 -5.13
CA ASN A 598 -9.00 4.81 -5.45
C ASN A 598 -9.03 6.27 -4.96
N MET A 599 -8.52 6.55 -3.76
CA MET A 599 -8.45 7.90 -3.19
C MET A 599 -7.45 8.79 -3.92
N LYS A 600 -6.29 8.25 -4.29
CA LYS A 600 -5.23 8.97 -5.03
C LYS A 600 -5.71 9.38 -6.43
N PHE A 601 -6.35 8.47 -7.12
CA PHE A 601 -6.95 8.73 -8.43
C PHE A 601 -8.06 9.78 -8.36
N MET A 602 -8.96 9.65 -7.40
CA MET A 602 -10.04 10.62 -7.14
C MET A 602 -9.47 12.03 -6.92
N LEU A 603 -8.47 12.18 -6.07
CA LEU A 603 -7.80 13.44 -5.78
C LEU A 603 -7.18 14.09 -7.03
N ASN A 604 -6.73 13.28 -7.99
CA ASN A 604 -6.12 13.72 -9.24
C ASN A 604 -7.11 13.81 -10.42
N GLY A 605 -8.41 13.76 -10.14
CA GLY A 605 -9.46 13.98 -11.13
C GLY A 605 -9.77 12.80 -12.04
N ALA A 606 -9.28 11.60 -11.71
CA ALA A 606 -9.74 10.38 -12.39
C ALA A 606 -11.16 10.01 -11.93
N VAL A 607 -11.95 9.45 -12.84
CA VAL A 607 -13.28 8.94 -12.52
C VAL A 607 -13.20 7.45 -12.24
N THR A 608 -13.76 7.01 -11.12
CA THR A 608 -13.72 5.61 -10.71
C THR A 608 -14.71 4.76 -11.53
N LEU A 609 -14.23 3.65 -12.06
CA LEU A 609 -15.02 2.50 -12.51
C LEU A 609 -14.80 1.38 -11.50
N GLY A 610 -15.81 1.00 -10.75
CA GLY A 610 -15.60 0.09 -9.63
C GLY A 610 -16.87 -0.60 -9.14
N THR A 611 -16.65 -1.47 -8.17
CA THR A 611 -17.69 -2.18 -7.42
C THR A 611 -17.98 -1.46 -6.11
N MET A 612 -19.12 -1.76 -5.49
CA MET A 612 -19.46 -1.27 -4.13
C MET A 612 -18.69 -2.08 -3.09
N ASP A 613 -17.40 -1.84 -3.02
CA ASP A 613 -16.43 -2.53 -2.18
C ASP A 613 -15.44 -1.55 -1.53
N GLY A 614 -15.00 -1.85 -0.32
CA GLY A 614 -14.05 -1.02 0.40
C GLY A 614 -14.47 0.45 0.46
N ALA A 615 -13.52 1.34 0.29
CA ALA A 615 -13.75 2.79 0.28
C ALA A 615 -14.47 3.30 -0.99
N ASN A 616 -14.68 2.45 -2.01
CA ASN A 616 -15.49 2.85 -3.17
C ASN A 616 -16.92 3.23 -2.74
N VAL A 617 -17.45 2.60 -1.70
CA VAL A 617 -18.77 2.94 -1.12
C VAL A 617 -18.80 4.40 -0.68
N GLU A 618 -17.81 4.82 0.09
CA GLU A 618 -17.69 6.20 0.59
C GLU A 618 -17.40 7.20 -0.54
N ILE A 619 -16.62 6.80 -1.55
CA ILE A 619 -16.42 7.61 -2.76
C ILE A 619 -17.75 7.84 -3.47
N ALA A 620 -18.53 6.77 -3.71
CA ALA A 620 -19.82 6.85 -4.39
C ALA A 620 -20.83 7.75 -3.65
N GLU A 621 -20.87 7.67 -2.33
CA GLU A 621 -21.70 8.54 -1.51
C GLU A 621 -21.31 10.01 -1.61
N LEU A 622 -20.01 10.31 -1.61
CA LEU A 622 -19.47 11.66 -1.66
C LEU A 622 -19.68 12.32 -3.04
N VAL A 623 -19.40 11.60 -4.12
CA VAL A 623 -19.45 12.19 -5.47
C VAL A 623 -20.82 12.10 -6.13
N GLY A 624 -21.67 11.19 -5.68
CA GLY A 624 -22.95 10.89 -6.30
C GLY A 624 -22.84 10.03 -7.57
N LYS A 625 -23.93 9.35 -7.89
CA LYS A 625 -24.03 8.34 -8.97
C LYS A 625 -23.64 8.83 -10.36
N ASP A 626 -23.71 10.12 -10.62
CA ASP A 626 -23.40 10.71 -11.93
C ASP A 626 -21.90 10.95 -12.14
N ASN A 627 -21.10 10.78 -11.09
CA ASN A 627 -19.66 11.07 -11.09
C ASN A 627 -18.78 9.85 -10.78
N ILE A 628 -19.36 8.66 -10.87
CA ILE A 628 -18.71 7.36 -10.68
C ILE A 628 -19.46 6.31 -11.53
N TYR A 629 -18.76 5.27 -11.95
CA TYR A 629 -19.36 4.14 -12.67
C TYR A 629 -19.30 2.88 -11.79
N ILE A 630 -20.47 2.42 -11.37
CA ILE A 630 -20.63 1.26 -10.49
C ILE A 630 -21.20 0.08 -11.27
N PHE A 631 -20.67 -1.11 -11.01
CA PHE A 631 -21.12 -2.37 -11.57
C PHE A 631 -21.00 -3.50 -10.56
N GLY A 632 -21.52 -4.67 -10.91
CA GLY A 632 -21.35 -5.91 -10.17
C GLY A 632 -22.35 -6.09 -9.03
N GLU A 633 -22.28 -7.27 -8.44
CA GLU A 633 -23.15 -7.67 -7.34
C GLU A 633 -22.80 -6.96 -6.03
N SER A 634 -23.76 -6.88 -5.13
CA SER A 634 -23.57 -6.33 -3.79
C SER A 634 -22.72 -7.26 -2.91
N SER A 635 -22.16 -6.72 -1.83
CA SER A 635 -21.42 -7.52 -0.85
C SER A 635 -22.28 -8.60 -0.22
N GLU A 636 -23.57 -8.31 0.05
CA GLU A 636 -24.52 -9.26 0.61
C GLU A 636 -24.76 -10.43 -0.35
N THR A 637 -24.95 -10.15 -1.65
CA THR A 637 -25.14 -11.18 -2.67
C THR A 637 -23.89 -12.06 -2.80
N VAL A 638 -22.71 -11.48 -2.79
CA VAL A 638 -21.45 -12.23 -2.87
C VAL A 638 -21.25 -13.12 -1.65
N ILE A 639 -21.48 -12.59 -0.45
CA ILE A 639 -21.39 -13.36 0.80
C ILE A 639 -22.39 -14.53 0.80
N ASP A 640 -23.61 -14.30 0.31
CA ASP A 640 -24.64 -15.33 0.18
C ASP A 640 -24.22 -16.44 -0.80
N HIS A 641 -23.62 -16.10 -1.95
CA HIS A 641 -23.08 -17.08 -2.89
C HIS A 641 -21.98 -17.95 -2.27
N TYR A 642 -21.09 -17.37 -1.46
CA TYR A 642 -20.07 -18.16 -0.74
C TYR A 642 -20.71 -19.06 0.32
N ALA A 643 -21.69 -18.56 1.06
CA ALA A 643 -22.39 -19.35 2.10
C ALA A 643 -23.16 -20.54 1.50
N LYS A 644 -23.80 -20.35 0.34
CA LYS A 644 -24.56 -21.39 -0.37
C LYS A 644 -23.69 -22.27 -1.25
N ALA A 645 -22.47 -21.84 -1.58
CA ALA A 645 -21.57 -22.48 -2.54
C ALA A 645 -22.26 -22.78 -3.89
N ASP A 646 -23.07 -21.83 -4.38
CA ASP A 646 -23.95 -22.02 -5.54
C ASP A 646 -23.44 -21.35 -6.83
N TYR A 647 -22.30 -20.65 -6.78
CA TYR A 647 -21.69 -20.07 -7.98
C TYR A 647 -21.00 -21.15 -8.83
N VAL A 648 -21.34 -21.21 -10.12
CA VAL A 648 -20.75 -22.10 -11.10
C VAL A 648 -20.32 -21.30 -12.33
N SER A 649 -19.03 -21.02 -12.45
CA SER A 649 -18.47 -20.19 -13.53
C SER A 649 -18.82 -20.67 -14.94
N ARG A 650 -18.84 -22.01 -15.13
CA ARG A 650 -19.13 -22.64 -16.43
C ARG A 650 -20.52 -22.29 -16.95
N GLU A 651 -21.49 -22.04 -16.10
CA GLU A 651 -22.84 -21.64 -16.52
C GLU A 651 -22.82 -20.25 -17.20
N TYR A 652 -22.04 -19.31 -16.68
CA TYR A 652 -21.88 -17.98 -17.28
C TYR A 652 -21.13 -18.05 -18.59
N TYR A 653 -20.08 -18.86 -18.64
CA TYR A 653 -19.34 -19.14 -19.87
C TYR A 653 -20.22 -19.75 -20.97
N GLU A 654 -21.10 -20.68 -20.65
CA GLU A 654 -21.96 -21.36 -21.64
C GLU A 654 -23.14 -20.48 -22.10
N LYS A 655 -23.65 -19.63 -21.21
CA LYS A 655 -24.83 -18.77 -21.49
C LYS A 655 -24.49 -17.49 -22.24
N ASP A 656 -23.26 -16.99 -22.15
CA ASP A 656 -22.83 -15.72 -22.73
C ASP A 656 -21.76 -15.94 -23.81
N ALA A 657 -22.11 -15.64 -25.07
CA ALA A 657 -21.22 -15.86 -26.19
C ALA A 657 -19.96 -14.97 -26.17
N ASP A 658 -20.05 -13.75 -25.63
CA ASP A 658 -18.92 -12.83 -25.54
C ASP A 658 -17.93 -13.29 -24.45
N ILE A 659 -18.47 -13.77 -23.32
CA ILE A 659 -17.65 -14.37 -22.23
C ILE A 659 -16.95 -15.61 -22.78
N LYS A 660 -17.69 -16.49 -23.44
CA LYS A 660 -17.15 -17.72 -24.02
C LYS A 660 -16.02 -17.41 -25.01
N GLU A 661 -16.24 -16.49 -25.90
CA GLU A 661 -15.24 -16.11 -26.90
C GLU A 661 -13.97 -15.51 -26.26
N ALA A 662 -14.12 -14.63 -25.27
CA ALA A 662 -12.99 -14.02 -24.58
C ALA A 662 -12.18 -15.06 -23.76
N VAL A 663 -12.86 -15.97 -23.07
CA VAL A 663 -12.21 -17.04 -22.30
C VAL A 663 -11.52 -18.05 -23.23
N ASP A 664 -12.18 -18.49 -24.29
CA ASP A 664 -11.61 -19.42 -25.27
C ASP A 664 -10.40 -18.82 -26.00
N PHE A 665 -10.38 -17.50 -26.17
CA PHE A 665 -9.26 -16.80 -26.81
C PHE A 665 -7.95 -16.95 -26.03
N ILE A 666 -8.00 -17.10 -24.72
CA ILE A 666 -6.80 -17.30 -23.87
C ILE A 666 -5.95 -18.48 -24.37
N ILE A 667 -6.62 -19.54 -24.81
CA ILE A 667 -5.97 -20.73 -25.37
C ILE A 667 -6.09 -20.80 -26.89
N GLY A 668 -6.50 -19.70 -27.51
CA GLY A 668 -6.62 -19.56 -28.95
C GLY A 668 -5.27 -19.57 -29.65
N LYS A 669 -5.32 -19.79 -30.97
CA LYS A 669 -4.13 -19.98 -31.80
C LYS A 669 -3.18 -18.78 -31.80
N GLU A 670 -3.70 -17.57 -31.71
CA GLU A 670 -2.91 -16.34 -31.65
C GLU A 670 -2.14 -16.25 -30.32
N MET A 671 -2.81 -16.50 -29.21
CA MET A 671 -2.21 -16.46 -27.87
C MET A 671 -1.17 -17.57 -27.68
N MET A 672 -1.45 -18.78 -28.17
CA MET A 672 -0.54 -19.93 -28.08
C MET A 672 0.74 -19.77 -28.91
N LYS A 673 0.81 -18.81 -29.86
CA LYS A 673 2.04 -18.45 -30.55
C LYS A 673 2.96 -17.53 -29.76
N ILE A 674 2.40 -16.78 -28.85
CA ILE A 674 3.10 -15.75 -28.06
C ILE A 674 3.45 -16.30 -26.67
N GLY A 675 2.46 -16.91 -26.02
CA GLY A 675 2.55 -17.29 -24.63
C GLY A 675 2.93 -18.76 -24.39
N HIS A 676 3.27 -19.03 -23.16
CA HIS A 676 3.58 -20.37 -22.66
C HIS A 676 2.29 -21.16 -22.45
N LYS A 677 2.18 -22.29 -23.12
CA LYS A 677 0.98 -23.13 -23.13
C LYS A 677 0.49 -23.48 -21.72
N GLU A 678 1.39 -23.92 -20.84
CA GLU A 678 1.02 -24.36 -19.49
C GLU A 678 0.39 -23.24 -18.65
N ASN A 679 0.92 -22.03 -18.75
CA ASN A 679 0.42 -20.87 -18.02
C ASN A 679 -0.98 -20.47 -18.52
N LEU A 680 -1.17 -20.39 -19.84
CA LEU A 680 -2.45 -20.02 -20.45
C LEU A 680 -3.53 -21.09 -20.21
N GLU A 681 -3.21 -22.38 -20.35
CA GLU A 681 -4.15 -23.47 -20.07
C GLU A 681 -4.54 -23.54 -18.58
N ARG A 682 -3.60 -23.27 -17.66
CA ARG A 682 -3.88 -23.26 -16.23
C ARG A 682 -4.87 -22.15 -15.90
N LEU A 683 -4.64 -20.94 -16.39
CA LEU A 683 -5.54 -19.81 -16.18
C LEU A 683 -6.93 -20.06 -16.83
N TYR A 684 -6.97 -20.60 -18.04
CA TYR A 684 -8.22 -20.99 -18.70
C TYR A 684 -9.03 -21.98 -17.85
N LYS A 685 -8.38 -23.03 -17.35
CA LYS A 685 -9.01 -24.04 -16.49
C LYS A 685 -9.48 -23.45 -15.18
N GLU A 686 -8.71 -22.54 -14.59
CA GLU A 686 -9.09 -21.84 -13.35
C GLU A 686 -10.38 -21.04 -13.53
N LEU A 687 -10.49 -20.24 -14.61
CA LEU A 687 -11.69 -19.46 -14.92
C LEU A 687 -12.92 -20.35 -15.17
N LEU A 688 -12.77 -21.50 -15.83
CA LEU A 688 -13.89 -22.39 -16.14
C LEU A 688 -14.35 -23.24 -14.96
N ASN A 689 -13.43 -23.69 -14.10
CA ASN A 689 -13.72 -24.74 -13.12
C ASN A 689 -13.84 -24.19 -11.69
N LYS A 690 -13.28 -23.01 -11.44
CA LYS A 690 -13.28 -22.41 -10.09
C LYS A 690 -13.80 -20.97 -10.14
N ASP A 691 -13.07 -20.08 -10.80
CA ASP A 691 -13.33 -18.63 -10.83
C ASP A 691 -13.75 -18.14 -9.43
N TRP A 692 -12.89 -18.41 -8.43
CA TRP A 692 -13.18 -18.26 -7.00
C TRP A 692 -13.63 -16.84 -6.63
N PHE A 693 -13.26 -15.84 -7.43
CA PHE A 693 -13.65 -14.45 -7.23
C PHE A 693 -14.71 -13.96 -8.23
N MET A 694 -15.53 -14.89 -8.77
CA MET A 694 -16.74 -14.59 -9.53
C MET A 694 -16.56 -13.59 -10.67
N THR A 695 -15.44 -13.71 -11.38
CA THR A 695 -15.11 -12.84 -12.50
C THR A 695 -16.18 -12.86 -13.58
N LEU A 696 -16.66 -14.05 -13.95
CA LEU A 696 -17.65 -14.22 -15.01
C LEU A 696 -19.05 -13.76 -14.61
N LEU A 697 -19.39 -13.79 -13.32
CA LEU A 697 -20.65 -13.26 -12.80
C LEU A 697 -20.81 -11.76 -13.08
N ASP A 698 -19.77 -10.99 -12.82
CA ASP A 698 -19.80 -9.53 -12.92
C ASP A 698 -19.35 -8.99 -14.30
N TYR A 699 -18.83 -9.85 -15.18
CA TYR A 699 -18.19 -9.41 -16.42
C TYR A 699 -19.12 -8.58 -17.32
N ARG A 700 -20.38 -8.98 -17.50
CA ARG A 700 -21.32 -8.27 -18.39
C ARG A 700 -21.57 -6.84 -17.88
N SER A 701 -21.91 -6.69 -16.61
CA SER A 701 -22.13 -5.37 -16.02
C SER A 701 -20.87 -4.50 -16.01
N TYR A 702 -19.71 -5.12 -15.83
CA TYR A 702 -18.41 -4.43 -15.97
C TYR A 702 -18.19 -3.87 -17.37
N ALA A 703 -18.38 -4.71 -18.40
CA ALA A 703 -18.22 -4.29 -19.79
C ALA A 703 -19.18 -3.14 -20.17
N GLU A 704 -20.45 -3.23 -19.74
CA GLU A 704 -21.45 -2.19 -19.99
C GLU A 704 -21.09 -0.85 -19.28
N ALA A 705 -20.68 -0.90 -18.03
CA ALA A 705 -20.26 0.29 -17.30
C ALA A 705 -19.02 0.96 -17.92
N ARG A 706 -18.08 0.15 -18.39
CA ARG A 706 -16.86 0.62 -19.06
C ARG A 706 -17.13 1.27 -20.40
N GLU A 707 -18.00 0.67 -21.21
CA GLU A 707 -18.45 1.26 -22.50
C GLU A 707 -19.19 2.59 -22.26
N LYS A 708 -20.01 2.66 -21.21
CA LYS A 708 -20.68 3.93 -20.83
C LYS A 708 -19.66 4.99 -20.45
N ALA A 709 -18.65 4.67 -19.68
CA ALA A 709 -17.58 5.61 -19.30
C ALA A 709 -16.86 6.15 -20.54
N TYR A 710 -16.55 5.29 -21.51
CA TYR A 710 -15.92 5.69 -22.77
C TYR A 710 -16.82 6.60 -23.61
N ALA A 711 -18.13 6.32 -23.68
CA ALA A 711 -19.09 7.16 -24.38
C ALA A 711 -19.23 8.54 -23.71
N ASP A 712 -19.35 8.59 -22.40
CA ASP A 712 -19.48 9.84 -21.63
C ASP A 712 -18.19 10.69 -21.71
N TYR A 713 -17.03 10.08 -21.93
CA TYR A 713 -15.75 10.78 -22.10
C TYR A 713 -15.73 11.73 -23.29
N GLU A 714 -16.53 11.47 -24.33
CA GLU A 714 -16.57 12.30 -25.55
C GLU A 714 -17.15 13.69 -25.27
N ASP A 715 -18.06 13.85 -24.32
CA ASP A 715 -18.47 15.17 -23.84
C ASP A 715 -17.43 15.70 -22.84
N ARG A 716 -16.43 16.39 -23.39
CA ARG A 716 -15.25 16.83 -22.61
C ARG A 716 -15.60 17.78 -21.46
N MET A 717 -16.61 18.64 -21.64
CA MET A 717 -17.01 19.58 -20.58
C MET A 717 -17.79 18.88 -19.47
N SER A 718 -18.66 17.95 -19.80
CA SER A 718 -19.32 17.10 -18.79
C SER A 718 -18.31 16.22 -18.07
N TRP A 719 -17.31 15.70 -18.77
CA TRP A 719 -16.22 14.94 -18.14
C TRP A 719 -15.40 15.80 -17.16
N ALA A 720 -15.06 17.04 -17.55
CA ALA A 720 -14.35 17.98 -16.68
C ALA A 720 -15.14 18.30 -15.39
N LYS A 721 -16.48 18.36 -15.47
CA LYS A 721 -17.34 18.49 -14.27
C LYS A 721 -17.24 17.28 -13.36
N LYS A 722 -17.21 16.06 -13.91
CA LYS A 722 -16.97 14.83 -13.13
C LYS A 722 -15.61 14.87 -12.44
N MET A 723 -14.56 15.32 -13.16
CA MET A 723 -13.22 15.50 -12.58
C MET A 723 -13.26 16.47 -11.41
N LEU A 724 -13.88 17.63 -11.57
CA LEU A 724 -13.98 18.66 -10.53
C LEU A 724 -14.71 18.14 -9.28
N VAL A 725 -15.82 17.43 -9.45
CA VAL A 725 -16.56 16.83 -8.33
C VAL A 725 -15.69 15.84 -7.57
N ASN A 726 -14.98 14.96 -8.26
CA ASN A 726 -14.07 14.01 -7.63
C ASN A 726 -12.98 14.72 -6.83
N ILE A 727 -12.31 15.72 -7.41
CA ILE A 727 -11.28 16.51 -6.74
C ILE A 727 -11.84 17.19 -5.50
N SER A 728 -12.96 17.89 -5.64
CA SER A 728 -13.56 18.67 -4.56
C SER A 728 -14.00 17.82 -3.36
N LYS A 729 -14.41 16.58 -3.59
CA LYS A 729 -14.86 15.65 -2.54
C LYS A 729 -13.73 14.79 -1.97
N ALA A 730 -12.53 14.85 -2.55
CA ALA A 730 -11.39 14.02 -2.11
C ALA A 730 -10.83 14.44 -0.75
N GLY A 731 -11.15 15.61 -0.23
CA GLY A 731 -10.67 16.11 1.06
C GLY A 731 -10.94 15.18 2.24
N PHE A 732 -12.07 14.45 2.21
CA PHE A 732 -12.40 13.44 3.20
C PHE A 732 -11.33 12.32 3.32
N PHE A 733 -10.65 11.99 2.23
CA PHE A 733 -9.63 10.95 2.19
C PHE A 733 -8.22 11.44 2.54
N SER A 734 -8.08 12.59 3.17
CA SER A 734 -6.80 12.99 3.75
C SER A 734 -6.43 12.09 4.93
N SER A 735 -5.18 11.59 4.95
CA SER A 735 -4.65 10.86 6.10
C SER A 735 -4.55 11.73 7.36
N ASP A 736 -4.53 13.05 7.22
CA ASP A 736 -4.60 13.96 8.37
C ASP A 736 -5.92 13.81 9.13
N ARG A 737 -7.05 13.71 8.41
CA ARG A 737 -8.36 13.40 9.02
C ARG A 737 -8.31 12.04 9.71
N THR A 738 -7.81 11.01 9.03
CA THR A 738 -7.72 9.65 9.58
C THR A 738 -6.92 9.65 10.88
N ILE A 739 -5.74 10.26 10.89
CA ILE A 739 -4.87 10.30 12.07
C ILE A 739 -5.47 11.14 13.20
N ALA A 740 -6.15 12.23 12.88
CA ALA A 740 -6.88 13.00 13.88
C ALA A 740 -7.97 12.17 14.57
N GLU A 741 -8.67 11.31 13.82
CA GLU A 741 -9.66 10.38 14.37
C GLU A 741 -9.01 9.28 15.23
N TYR A 742 -7.90 8.67 14.79
CA TYR A 742 -7.14 7.73 15.62
C TYR A 742 -6.71 8.39 16.94
N ASN A 743 -6.19 9.61 16.89
CA ASN A 743 -5.76 10.31 18.09
C ASN A 743 -6.92 10.62 19.03
N ARG A 744 -8.04 11.11 18.50
CA ARG A 744 -9.23 11.46 19.30
C ARG A 744 -9.83 10.23 20.00
N ASP A 745 -9.96 9.13 19.28
CA ASP A 745 -10.75 7.99 19.72
C ASP A 745 -9.92 6.88 20.38
N ILE A 746 -8.68 6.67 19.94
CA ILE A 746 -7.84 5.53 20.34
C ILE A 746 -6.60 5.98 21.11
N TRP A 747 -5.72 6.80 20.50
CA TRP A 747 -4.40 7.08 21.09
C TRP A 747 -4.45 8.06 22.23
N LYS A 748 -5.26 9.11 22.14
CA LYS A 748 -5.44 10.15 23.16
C LYS A 748 -4.10 10.74 23.60
N LEU A 749 -3.25 11.05 22.62
CA LEU A 749 -2.00 11.77 22.82
C LEU A 749 -2.35 13.21 23.26
N GLY A 750 -1.72 13.72 24.32
CA GLY A 750 -1.86 15.12 24.70
C GLY A 750 -1.40 16.06 23.56
N LYS A 751 -1.89 17.31 23.60
CA LYS A 751 -1.41 18.36 22.68
C LYS A 751 0.03 18.75 23.01
#